data_aeb18f69d43383899163d1c77abe930b
#
_entry.id   aeb18f69d43383899163d1c77abe930b
#
_cell.length_a   1.000
_cell.length_b   1.000
_cell.length_c   1.000
_cell.angle_alpha   90.00
_cell.angle_beta   90.00
_cell.angle_gamma   90.00
#
_symmetry.space_group_name_H-M   'P 1'
#
loop_
_entity.id
_entity.type
_entity.pdbx_description
1 polymer ?
#
loop_
_entity_poly.entity_id
_entity_poly.type
_entity_poly.pdbx_seq_one_letter_code
_entity_poly.pdbx_strand_id
1 'polypeptide(L)'
;MVQTLDKKKIIIVESPKKAKEISHFLGKEFIVKATIGHFKDLPENEMGVDLNTYEPKFTIKSQNHSKNLSEIKQLSVNAEEIIIATDPDREGYAIGYFMYYELKNKAKSIKRAEFREITKDHIIQQIKNAIPFDKTNFGLFKAFLGRRVGDRIVGYTLSPIASREIGGRFSVGRVQSPAVRLIVEREIEIQNFKPTPYYVLSTILSKSTAKFTATYENPKIENKEEAEKIYLDIKDEKTATVKKVEKKQVKQSPKPPFTTSTLQQTASSVYKFAPEKTMILAQDLFESGLITYHRTDSVRISDKAIEEIRKLINTEFGKDFLPENPRTYKSKNTQADAHEAIRITNFVNLDKQKELVKEKGLSEDHFKLLKLIYERTVASQMADAIFDRTVALIDIKNHTFKAVGTVLKFPGFKAIYGNIEEERENQEENQNLPPLQDKDILNIEKINLEEKLTKPPTRYTEGSLVKKLEDLGIGRPSTYASIIKTIKDRGYIIKEKNGSLKPTESAFKLIEYLDKRYNWIINYSFTKNMEDFLDEVEENKKSWKEFIKQLYEDTGLKQNYENMLKKQSTPQISEKMLNYAKALAEKHGKNIEDIKNDPEKLREFISTHADTKPTEKQIEYAKSLSQKTGLKLTEKELSDKKLLSNWIDKAKNKLSKTKSKK
;
A
#
# COMPACT_ATOMS: atom_id res chain seq x y z
N MET A 1 15.85 -1.62 55.60
CA MET A 1 16.67 -1.15 54.48
C MET A 1 15.74 -0.93 53.29
N VAL A 2 15.39 0.30 53.00
CA VAL A 2 14.65 0.67 51.78
C VAL A 2 15.68 0.60 50.66
N GLN A 3 15.62 -0.45 49.83
CA GLN A 3 16.36 -0.48 48.58
C GLN A 3 15.95 0.78 47.81
N THR A 4 16.88 1.72 47.65
CA THR A 4 16.77 2.80 46.67
C THR A 4 16.59 2.14 45.31
N LEU A 5 15.36 2.09 44.82
CA LEU A 5 15.05 1.75 43.44
C LEU A 5 15.82 2.75 42.57
N ASP A 6 16.92 2.30 41.94
CA ASP A 6 17.67 3.08 40.97
C ASP A 6 16.63 3.68 39.97
N LYS A 7 16.65 5.02 39.85
CA LYS A 7 15.76 5.73 38.95
C LYS A 7 16.08 5.30 37.53
N LYS A 8 15.20 4.50 36.92
CA LYS A 8 15.38 3.98 35.56
C LYS A 8 14.86 4.93 34.53
N LYS A 9 15.50 4.91 33.37
CA LYS A 9 15.01 5.60 32.16
C LYS A 9 14.11 4.66 31.38
N ILE A 10 12.98 5.16 30.88
CA ILE A 10 12.02 4.34 30.11
C ILE A 10 12.07 4.75 28.65
N ILE A 11 12.20 3.78 27.74
CA ILE A 11 12.08 3.97 26.32
C ILE A 11 10.76 3.35 25.86
N ILE A 12 9.94 4.11 25.12
CA ILE A 12 8.65 3.67 24.62
C ILE A 12 8.70 3.61 23.11
N VAL A 13 8.42 2.43 22.55
CA VAL A 13 8.36 2.15 21.11
C VAL A 13 7.03 1.52 20.72
N GLU A 14 6.77 1.27 19.43
CA GLU A 14 5.47 0.72 18.99
C GLU A 14 5.38 -0.79 19.20
N SER A 15 6.44 -1.54 18.84
CA SER A 15 6.36 -2.99 18.73
C SER A 15 7.15 -3.71 19.81
N PRO A 16 6.68 -4.88 20.30
CA PRO A 16 7.40 -5.71 21.24
C PRO A 16 8.73 -6.23 20.69
N LYS A 17 8.81 -6.49 19.37
CA LYS A 17 10.03 -6.96 18.70
C LYS A 17 11.11 -5.88 18.74
N LYS A 18 10.76 -4.65 18.38
CA LYS A 18 11.63 -3.46 18.48
C LYS A 18 12.08 -3.23 19.92
N ALA A 19 11.16 -3.35 20.88
CA ALA A 19 11.50 -3.21 22.31
C ALA A 19 12.53 -4.26 22.77
N LYS A 20 12.38 -5.51 22.36
CA LYS A 20 13.30 -6.59 22.67
C LYS A 20 14.70 -6.34 22.09
N GLU A 21 14.76 -5.94 20.82
CA GLU A 21 16.02 -5.67 20.12
C GLU A 21 16.78 -4.49 20.75
N ILE A 22 16.08 -3.39 21.03
CA ILE A 22 16.69 -2.23 21.69
C ILE A 22 17.15 -2.55 23.11
N SER A 23 16.38 -3.33 23.87
CA SER A 23 16.79 -3.77 25.22
C SER A 23 18.09 -4.55 25.21
N HIS A 24 18.39 -5.27 24.13
CA HIS A 24 19.62 -6.04 23.98
C HIS A 24 20.87 -5.13 23.86
N PHE A 25 20.69 -3.93 23.30
CA PHE A 25 21.79 -2.96 23.12
C PHE A 25 22.04 -2.08 24.35
N LEU A 26 21.06 -1.96 25.23
CA LEU A 26 21.08 -1.01 26.34
C LEU A 26 21.36 -1.71 27.68
N GLY A 27 21.90 -0.96 28.64
CA GLY A 27 22.19 -1.43 29.97
C GLY A 27 20.96 -1.54 30.88
N LYS A 28 21.18 -2.01 32.11
CA LYS A 28 20.13 -2.25 33.11
C LYS A 28 19.44 -0.97 33.59
N GLU A 29 20.00 0.19 33.31
CA GLU A 29 19.45 1.53 33.62
C GLU A 29 18.24 1.87 32.73
N PHE A 30 18.03 1.15 31.63
CA PHE A 30 16.91 1.36 30.72
C PHE A 30 15.83 0.27 30.88
N ILE A 31 14.57 0.69 30.82
CA ILE A 31 13.43 -0.20 30.62
C ILE A 31 12.81 0.14 29.26
N VAL A 32 12.76 -0.82 28.34
CA VAL A 32 12.12 -0.60 27.04
C VAL A 32 10.73 -1.24 27.05
N LYS A 33 9.70 -0.47 26.69
CA LYS A 33 8.30 -0.90 26.63
C LYS A 33 7.69 -0.59 25.27
N ALA A 34 6.76 -1.45 24.86
CA ALA A 34 6.03 -1.28 23.60
C ALA A 34 4.58 -0.84 23.84
N THR A 35 4.04 0.02 22.97
CA THR A 35 2.61 0.40 22.97
C THR A 35 1.72 -0.68 22.34
N ILE A 36 2.29 -1.64 21.64
CA ILE A 36 1.59 -2.66 20.83
C ILE A 36 0.82 -1.99 19.68
N GLY A 37 1.49 -1.08 18.96
CA GLY A 37 0.92 -0.28 17.89
C GLY A 37 0.00 0.84 18.38
N HIS A 38 -0.95 1.26 17.54
CA HIS A 38 -1.96 2.25 17.91
C HIS A 38 -2.90 1.72 19.00
N PHE A 39 -2.83 2.29 20.19
CA PHE A 39 -3.69 1.93 21.32
C PHE A 39 -4.96 2.78 21.43
N LYS A 40 -5.04 3.90 20.71
CA LYS A 40 -6.24 4.74 20.58
C LYS A 40 -6.68 4.85 19.13
N ASP A 41 -7.98 4.92 18.90
CA ASP A 41 -8.60 5.17 17.60
C ASP A 41 -9.97 5.81 17.75
N LEU A 42 -10.55 6.30 16.65
CA LEU A 42 -11.94 6.71 16.59
C LEU A 42 -12.86 5.49 16.81
N PRO A 43 -14.02 5.65 17.49
CA PRO A 43 -14.94 4.55 17.71
C PRO A 43 -15.43 3.93 16.41
N GLU A 44 -15.67 2.61 16.41
CA GLU A 44 -15.97 1.85 15.17
C GLU A 44 -17.40 2.08 14.66
N ASN A 45 -18.37 2.31 15.54
CA ASN A 45 -19.79 2.30 15.19
C ASN A 45 -20.44 3.68 15.14
N GLU A 46 -19.67 4.74 15.34
CA GLU A 46 -20.15 6.13 15.30
C GLU A 46 -19.15 7.05 14.58
N MET A 47 -19.59 8.24 14.22
CA MET A 47 -18.73 9.24 13.58
C MET A 47 -17.47 9.52 14.43
N GLY A 48 -17.62 9.69 15.74
CA GLY A 48 -16.52 9.93 16.66
C GLY A 48 -15.79 11.26 16.45
N VAL A 49 -16.40 12.19 15.71
CA VAL A 49 -15.88 13.52 15.41
C VAL A 49 -16.99 14.54 15.66
N ASP A 50 -16.69 15.59 16.40
CA ASP A 50 -17.57 16.75 16.51
C ASP A 50 -17.50 17.55 15.20
N LEU A 51 -18.59 17.57 14.44
CA LEU A 51 -18.63 18.18 13.11
C LEU A 51 -18.68 19.72 13.12
N ASN A 52 -18.82 20.37 14.28
CA ASN A 52 -18.76 21.81 14.42
C ASN A 52 -17.32 22.28 14.70
N THR A 53 -16.59 21.54 15.52
CA THR A 53 -15.22 21.87 15.95
C THR A 53 -14.15 21.03 15.24
N TYR A 54 -14.58 19.93 14.57
CA TYR A 54 -13.77 18.88 13.94
C TYR A 54 -12.92 18.08 14.93
N GLU A 55 -13.11 18.26 16.24
CA GLU A 55 -12.34 17.53 17.24
C GLU A 55 -12.71 16.04 17.27
N PRO A 56 -11.72 15.16 17.16
CA PRO A 56 -11.93 13.72 17.24
C PRO A 56 -12.02 13.22 18.68
N LYS A 57 -12.92 12.28 18.92
CA LYS A 57 -13.06 11.60 20.20
C LYS A 57 -12.38 10.23 20.11
N PHE A 58 -11.10 10.18 20.48
CA PHE A 58 -10.36 8.92 20.50
C PHE A 58 -10.69 8.06 21.72
N THR A 59 -10.80 6.75 21.49
CA THR A 59 -11.07 5.72 22.52
C THR A 59 -9.95 4.67 22.50
N ILE A 60 -9.76 3.96 23.61
CA ILE A 60 -8.80 2.85 23.70
C ILE A 60 -9.37 1.66 22.92
N LYS A 61 -8.56 1.06 22.04
CA LYS A 61 -8.99 0.02 21.09
C LYS A 61 -9.43 -1.29 21.73
N SER A 62 -8.81 -1.70 22.83
CA SER A 62 -9.14 -2.98 23.48
C SER A 62 -8.69 -3.03 24.96
N GLN A 63 -9.18 -4.05 25.68
CA GLN A 63 -8.75 -4.30 27.06
C GLN A 63 -7.24 -4.57 27.18
N ASN A 64 -6.63 -5.23 26.20
CA ASN A 64 -5.19 -5.47 26.20
C ASN A 64 -4.40 -4.17 26.10
N HIS A 65 -4.82 -3.22 25.25
CA HIS A 65 -4.21 -1.90 25.17
C HIS A 65 -4.39 -1.11 26.47
N SER A 66 -5.57 -1.23 27.13
CA SER A 66 -5.83 -0.58 28.42
C SER A 66 -4.91 -1.11 29.53
N LYS A 67 -4.73 -2.43 29.60
CA LYS A 67 -3.80 -3.06 30.55
C LYS A 67 -2.35 -2.63 30.31
N ASN A 68 -1.89 -2.68 29.06
CA ASN A 68 -0.54 -2.27 28.69
C ASN A 68 -0.28 -0.79 29.01
N LEU A 69 -1.24 0.08 28.70
CA LEU A 69 -1.16 1.51 29.04
C LEU A 69 -1.08 1.73 30.58
N SER A 70 -1.86 0.97 31.36
CA SER A 70 -1.85 1.04 32.82
C SER A 70 -0.49 0.64 33.38
N GLU A 71 0.12 -0.43 32.85
CA GLU A 71 1.46 -0.89 33.22
C GLU A 71 2.52 0.18 32.91
N ILE A 72 2.49 0.76 31.69
CA ILE A 72 3.42 1.83 31.31
C ILE A 72 3.24 3.06 32.25
N LYS A 73 2.00 3.46 32.55
CA LYS A 73 1.72 4.56 33.49
C LYS A 73 2.29 4.31 34.90
N GLN A 74 2.18 3.07 35.39
CA GLN A 74 2.67 2.69 36.71
C GLN A 74 4.20 2.76 36.78
N LEU A 75 4.88 2.28 35.75
CA LEU A 75 6.34 2.38 35.64
C LEU A 75 6.81 3.83 35.53
N SER A 76 6.03 4.68 34.85
CA SER A 76 6.38 6.09 34.60
C SER A 76 6.41 6.97 35.83
N VAL A 77 5.70 6.63 36.92
CA VAL A 77 5.66 7.42 38.16
C VAL A 77 7.04 7.55 38.80
N ASN A 78 7.87 6.51 38.72
CA ASN A 78 9.22 6.47 39.34
C ASN A 78 10.36 6.64 38.31
N ALA A 79 10.03 6.95 37.05
CA ALA A 79 11.02 7.12 36.00
C ALA A 79 11.78 8.45 36.17
N GLU A 80 13.07 8.43 35.97
CA GLU A 80 13.90 9.63 35.87
C GLU A 80 13.58 10.41 34.59
N GLU A 81 13.52 9.67 33.49
CA GLU A 81 13.28 10.21 32.14
C GLU A 81 12.49 9.19 31.32
N ILE A 82 11.57 9.70 30.50
CA ILE A 82 10.87 8.88 29.50
C ILE A 82 11.31 9.36 28.12
N ILE A 83 11.72 8.45 27.26
CA ILE A 83 12.06 8.69 25.87
C ILE A 83 11.02 7.99 24.99
N ILE A 84 10.21 8.77 24.29
CA ILE A 84 9.26 8.26 23.31
C ILE A 84 10.01 8.13 21.98
N ALA A 85 10.22 6.88 21.55
CA ALA A 85 11.01 6.53 20.36
C ALA A 85 10.17 5.74 19.34
N THR A 86 8.95 6.22 19.11
CA THR A 86 8.05 5.71 18.06
C THR A 86 8.57 6.09 16.68
N ASP A 87 8.10 5.41 15.62
CA ASP A 87 8.60 5.57 14.24
C ASP A 87 8.58 7.04 13.77
N PRO A 88 9.46 7.44 12.85
CA PRO A 88 9.57 8.82 12.40
C PRO A 88 8.58 9.15 11.27
N ASP A 89 7.35 8.62 11.34
CA ASP A 89 6.26 8.92 10.41
C ASP A 89 5.02 9.46 11.13
N ARG A 90 4.00 9.89 10.38
CA ARG A 90 2.73 10.42 10.92
C ARG A 90 2.07 9.47 11.92
N GLU A 91 2.10 8.16 11.64
CA GLU A 91 1.50 7.13 12.49
C GLU A 91 2.27 6.97 13.80
N GLY A 92 3.61 6.87 13.72
CA GLY A 92 4.46 6.79 14.90
C GLY A 92 4.40 8.06 15.77
N TYR A 93 4.32 9.24 15.15
CA TYR A 93 4.10 10.48 15.87
C TYR A 93 2.74 10.54 16.60
N ALA A 94 1.69 9.99 15.97
CA ALA A 94 0.38 9.91 16.62
C ALA A 94 0.40 9.00 17.86
N ILE A 95 1.04 7.83 17.76
CA ILE A 95 1.25 6.92 18.89
C ILE A 95 2.02 7.64 20.00
N GLY A 96 3.12 8.30 19.64
CA GLY A 96 3.96 9.04 20.57
C GLY A 96 3.22 10.20 21.26
N TYR A 97 2.43 10.95 20.51
CA TYR A 97 1.62 12.05 21.03
C TYR A 97 0.54 11.56 22.02
N PHE A 98 -0.17 10.49 21.68
CA PHE A 98 -1.13 9.89 22.60
C PHE A 98 -0.45 9.41 23.88
N MET A 99 0.73 8.81 23.76
CA MET A 99 1.50 8.38 24.93
C MET A 99 1.99 9.58 25.78
N TYR A 100 2.50 10.62 25.13
CA TYR A 100 2.89 11.86 25.80
C TYR A 100 1.73 12.45 26.61
N TYR A 101 0.53 12.54 26.03
CA TYR A 101 -0.66 13.06 26.72
C TYR A 101 -1.06 12.22 27.94
N GLU A 102 -0.89 10.90 27.88
CA GLU A 102 -1.18 10.00 28.99
C GLU A 102 -0.15 10.09 30.11
N LEU A 103 1.07 10.56 29.82
CA LEU A 103 2.21 10.55 30.75
C LEU A 103 2.68 11.93 31.21
N LYS A 104 2.32 13.03 30.53
CA LYS A 104 2.85 14.38 30.79
C LYS A 104 2.74 14.89 32.22
N ASN A 105 1.75 14.41 32.97
CA ASN A 105 1.53 14.77 34.38
C ASN A 105 2.09 13.72 35.36
N LYS A 106 2.82 12.69 34.88
CA LYS A 106 3.30 11.57 35.69
C LYS A 106 4.82 11.45 35.71
N ALA A 107 5.50 11.98 34.71
CA ALA A 107 6.95 11.91 34.57
C ALA A 107 7.57 13.31 34.69
N LYS A 108 8.81 13.36 35.20
CA LYS A 108 9.58 14.61 35.36
C LYS A 108 10.10 15.15 34.02
N SER A 109 10.48 14.26 33.13
CA SER A 109 11.02 14.60 31.80
C SER A 109 10.51 13.60 30.78
N ILE A 110 9.97 14.12 29.66
CA ILE A 110 9.59 13.31 28.51
C ILE A 110 10.26 13.87 27.27
N LYS A 111 11.05 13.04 26.60
CA LYS A 111 11.80 13.38 25.40
C LYS A 111 11.35 12.56 24.19
N ARG A 112 11.72 13.02 23.01
CA ARG A 112 11.55 12.33 21.74
C ARG A 112 12.90 11.94 21.17
N ALA A 113 13.03 10.66 20.77
CA ALA A 113 14.11 10.17 19.93
C ALA A 113 13.54 9.55 18.65
N GLU A 114 14.30 9.55 17.55
CA GLU A 114 13.91 8.97 16.27
C GLU A 114 14.93 7.91 15.85
N PHE A 115 14.49 6.66 15.77
CA PHE A 115 15.34 5.57 15.33
C PHE A 115 15.05 5.25 13.86
N ARG A 116 15.95 5.71 12.98
CA ARG A 116 15.90 5.44 11.53
C ARG A 116 16.58 4.14 11.14
N GLU A 117 17.35 3.56 12.06
CA GLU A 117 17.88 2.21 12.00
C GLU A 117 18.00 1.65 13.44
N ILE A 118 17.87 0.35 13.59
CA ILE A 118 17.93 -0.31 14.90
C ILE A 118 19.33 -0.93 15.07
N THR A 119 20.33 -0.06 15.15
CA THR A 119 21.72 -0.40 15.42
C THR A 119 22.15 0.20 16.75
N LYS A 120 23.10 -0.46 17.46
CA LYS A 120 23.54 -0.02 18.78
C LYS A 120 24.04 1.42 18.78
N ASP A 121 24.92 1.76 17.85
CA ASP A 121 25.52 3.09 17.76
C ASP A 121 24.48 4.18 17.47
N HIS A 122 23.58 3.92 16.53
CA HIS A 122 22.53 4.87 16.18
C HIS A 122 21.58 5.10 17.36
N ILE A 123 21.14 4.02 18.03
CA ILE A 123 20.25 4.12 19.19
C ILE A 123 20.88 4.95 20.30
N ILE A 124 22.13 4.66 20.68
CA ILE A 124 22.85 5.40 21.73
C ILE A 124 22.98 6.88 21.33
N GLN A 125 23.30 7.16 20.07
CA GLN A 125 23.41 8.54 19.57
C GLN A 125 22.07 9.27 19.64
N GLN A 126 20.98 8.64 19.21
CA GLN A 126 19.65 9.27 19.21
C GLN A 126 19.10 9.47 20.63
N ILE A 127 19.41 8.56 21.56
CA ILE A 127 19.07 8.76 22.99
C ILE A 127 19.80 9.98 23.57
N LYS A 128 21.08 10.17 23.24
CA LYS A 128 21.84 11.36 23.67
C LYS A 128 21.31 12.64 23.10
N ASN A 129 20.83 12.60 21.85
CA ASN A 129 20.30 13.75 21.11
C ASN A 129 18.78 13.95 21.32
N ALA A 130 18.14 13.18 22.20
CA ALA A 130 16.71 13.26 22.45
C ALA A 130 16.30 14.66 22.94
N ILE A 131 15.31 15.25 22.28
CA ILE A 131 14.80 16.59 22.59
C ILE A 131 13.52 16.53 23.45
N PRO A 132 13.19 17.57 24.24
CA PRO A 132 11.90 17.63 24.93
C PRO A 132 10.74 17.40 23.97
N PHE A 133 9.78 16.55 24.37
CA PHE A 133 8.70 16.13 23.47
C PHE A 133 7.81 17.29 23.01
N ASP A 134 7.60 18.28 23.86
CA ASP A 134 6.83 19.49 23.58
C ASP A 134 7.51 20.45 22.58
N LYS A 135 8.81 20.23 22.30
CA LYS A 135 9.57 20.97 21.28
C LYS A 135 9.66 20.24 19.94
N THR A 136 8.99 19.11 19.79
CA THR A 136 8.99 18.37 18.52
C THR A 136 8.07 19.01 17.49
N ASN A 137 8.19 18.57 16.23
CA ASN A 137 7.30 19.02 15.17
C ASN A 137 5.91 18.37 15.30
N PHE A 138 4.96 19.11 15.91
CA PHE A 138 3.56 18.65 15.99
C PHE A 138 2.82 18.62 14.64
N GLY A 139 3.41 19.12 13.58
CA GLY A 139 2.81 19.07 12.23
C GLY A 139 2.50 17.65 11.78
N LEU A 140 3.39 16.70 12.06
CA LEU A 140 3.17 15.26 11.78
C LEU A 140 1.89 14.73 12.44
N PHE A 141 1.68 15.06 13.72
CA PHE A 141 0.46 14.69 14.43
C PHE A 141 -0.78 15.40 13.88
N LYS A 142 -0.68 16.69 13.53
CA LYS A 142 -1.77 17.44 12.92
C LYS A 142 -2.15 16.89 11.54
N ALA A 143 -1.17 16.49 10.74
CA ALA A 143 -1.41 15.82 9.45
C ALA A 143 -2.09 14.46 9.63
N PHE A 144 -1.68 13.67 10.63
CA PHE A 144 -2.40 12.45 11.03
C PHE A 144 -3.86 12.75 11.39
N LEU A 145 -4.14 13.78 12.21
CA LEU A 145 -5.50 14.19 12.56
C LEU A 145 -6.32 14.54 11.33
N GLY A 146 -5.79 15.41 10.47
CA GLY A 146 -6.47 15.82 9.23
C GLY A 146 -6.84 14.62 8.38
N ARG A 147 -5.89 13.73 8.15
CA ARG A 147 -6.13 12.50 7.39
C ARG A 147 -7.17 11.60 8.07
N ARG A 148 -6.98 11.28 9.37
CA ARG A 148 -7.85 10.33 10.08
C ARG A 148 -9.29 10.82 10.18
N VAL A 149 -9.47 12.11 10.49
CA VAL A 149 -10.78 12.77 10.58
C VAL A 149 -11.42 12.89 9.20
N GLY A 150 -10.67 13.34 8.19
CA GLY A 150 -11.18 13.45 6.83
C GLY A 150 -11.64 12.11 6.25
N ASP A 151 -10.82 11.06 6.37
CA ASP A 151 -11.19 9.72 5.90
C ASP A 151 -12.43 9.18 6.65
N ARG A 152 -12.59 9.51 7.95
CA ARG A 152 -13.76 9.16 8.74
C ARG A 152 -15.02 9.86 8.21
N ILE A 153 -14.96 11.17 8.02
CA ILE A 153 -16.10 11.97 7.53
C ILE A 153 -16.55 11.48 6.15
N VAL A 154 -15.61 11.29 5.22
CA VAL A 154 -15.92 10.77 3.88
C VAL A 154 -16.55 9.39 3.95
N GLY A 155 -15.91 8.46 4.66
CA GLY A 155 -16.35 7.07 4.73
C GLY A 155 -17.72 6.92 5.38
N TYR A 156 -17.98 7.62 6.47
CA TYR A 156 -19.23 7.54 7.23
C TYR A 156 -20.39 8.32 6.60
N THR A 157 -20.07 9.27 5.72
CA THR A 157 -21.09 9.99 4.94
C THR A 157 -21.43 9.24 3.65
N LEU A 158 -20.44 8.97 2.80
CA LEU A 158 -20.68 8.48 1.45
C LEU A 158 -20.93 6.98 1.36
N SER A 159 -20.31 6.15 2.24
CA SER A 159 -20.49 4.70 2.14
C SER A 159 -21.93 4.24 2.43
N PRO A 160 -22.63 4.74 3.45
CA PRO A 160 -24.04 4.41 3.68
C PRO A 160 -24.96 4.92 2.55
N ILE A 161 -24.67 6.10 2.00
CA ILE A 161 -25.44 6.69 0.88
C ILE A 161 -25.28 5.82 -0.36
N ALA A 162 -24.03 5.54 -0.76
CA ALA A 162 -23.73 4.68 -1.90
C ALA A 162 -24.34 3.28 -1.75
N SER A 163 -24.22 2.68 -0.57
CA SER A 163 -24.78 1.34 -0.30
C SER A 163 -26.29 1.29 -0.46
N ARG A 164 -27.00 2.36 -0.06
CA ARG A 164 -28.45 2.45 -0.21
C ARG A 164 -28.89 2.74 -1.65
N GLU A 165 -28.19 3.65 -2.34
CA GLU A 165 -28.61 4.11 -3.68
C GLU A 165 -28.22 3.13 -4.78
N ILE A 166 -27.10 2.41 -4.63
CA ILE A 166 -26.66 1.36 -5.56
C ILE A 166 -27.34 0.01 -5.27
N GLY A 167 -27.70 -0.23 -4.02
CA GLY A 167 -28.24 -1.51 -3.54
C GLY A 167 -27.14 -2.52 -3.25
N GLY A 168 -26.72 -2.64 -1.98
CA GLY A 168 -25.66 -3.57 -1.55
C GLY A 168 -24.72 -2.96 -0.51
N ARG A 169 -23.54 -3.57 -0.33
CA ARG A 169 -22.50 -3.04 0.57
C ARG A 169 -21.42 -2.36 -0.25
N PHE A 170 -21.35 -1.05 -0.17
CA PHE A 170 -20.32 -0.25 -0.84
C PHE A 170 -19.55 0.59 0.18
N SER A 171 -18.26 0.72 -0.07
CA SER A 171 -17.35 1.53 0.75
C SER A 171 -16.71 2.60 -0.13
N VAL A 172 -16.86 3.84 0.27
CA VAL A 172 -16.27 5.00 -0.40
C VAL A 172 -15.14 5.52 0.46
N GLY A 173 -14.01 5.86 -0.15
CA GLY A 173 -12.87 6.42 0.55
C GLY A 173 -12.06 7.32 -0.35
N ARG A 174 -11.50 8.39 0.22
CA ARG A 174 -10.80 9.47 -0.49
C ARG A 174 -9.64 9.00 -1.38
N VAL A 175 -8.93 7.96 -0.96
CA VAL A 175 -7.76 7.42 -1.68
C VAL A 175 -8.10 6.10 -2.39
N GLN A 176 -9.02 5.33 -1.82
CA GLN A 176 -9.42 4.01 -2.34
C GLN A 176 -10.28 4.12 -3.60
N SER A 177 -11.22 5.06 -3.63
CA SER A 177 -12.12 5.20 -4.78
C SER A 177 -11.38 5.62 -6.07
N PRO A 178 -10.41 6.55 -6.06
CA PRO A 178 -9.56 6.82 -7.22
C PRO A 178 -8.73 5.60 -7.65
N ALA A 179 -8.24 4.79 -6.70
CA ALA A 179 -7.51 3.57 -7.04
C ALA A 179 -8.39 2.53 -7.75
N VAL A 180 -9.66 2.39 -7.34
CA VAL A 180 -10.64 1.55 -8.06
C VAL A 180 -10.91 2.11 -9.46
N ARG A 181 -11.04 3.44 -9.60
CA ARG A 181 -11.26 4.12 -10.89
C ARG A 181 -10.14 3.79 -11.88
N LEU A 182 -8.87 3.82 -11.47
CA LEU A 182 -7.74 3.47 -12.35
C LEU A 182 -7.88 2.08 -12.98
N ILE A 183 -8.36 1.11 -12.21
CA ILE A 183 -8.50 -0.27 -12.68
C ILE A 183 -9.72 -0.40 -13.57
N VAL A 184 -10.82 0.28 -13.26
CA VAL A 184 -12.04 0.33 -14.10
C VAL A 184 -11.75 0.99 -15.44
N GLU A 185 -11.09 2.16 -15.46
CA GLU A 185 -10.70 2.86 -16.69
C GLU A 185 -9.80 1.98 -17.57
N ARG A 186 -8.81 1.30 -16.99
CA ARG A 186 -7.94 0.38 -17.72
C ARG A 186 -8.73 -0.78 -18.33
N GLU A 187 -9.70 -1.33 -17.64
CA GLU A 187 -10.52 -2.41 -18.18
C GLU A 187 -11.43 -1.92 -19.32
N ILE A 188 -11.97 -0.69 -19.22
CA ILE A 188 -12.74 -0.06 -20.30
C ILE A 188 -11.85 0.20 -21.53
N GLU A 189 -10.60 0.67 -21.33
CA GLU A 189 -9.64 0.82 -22.42
C GLU A 189 -9.39 -0.51 -23.14
N ILE A 190 -9.23 -1.61 -22.38
CA ILE A 190 -9.01 -2.95 -22.94
C ILE A 190 -10.24 -3.44 -23.71
N GLN A 191 -11.44 -3.25 -23.15
CA GLN A 191 -12.70 -3.69 -23.79
C GLN A 191 -13.00 -2.95 -25.08
N ASN A 192 -12.67 -1.65 -25.13
CA ASN A 192 -12.90 -0.80 -26.30
C ASN A 192 -11.76 -0.87 -27.32
N PHE A 193 -10.68 -1.54 -27.00
CA PHE A 193 -9.53 -1.62 -27.88
C PHE A 193 -9.85 -2.42 -29.14
N LYS A 194 -9.54 -1.83 -30.29
CA LYS A 194 -9.67 -2.47 -31.59
C LYS A 194 -8.27 -2.76 -32.15
N PRO A 195 -7.87 -4.04 -32.24
CA PRO A 195 -6.59 -4.40 -32.83
C PRO A 195 -6.50 -3.87 -34.28
N THR A 196 -5.43 -3.19 -34.60
CA THR A 196 -5.09 -2.76 -35.98
C THR A 196 -3.89 -3.55 -36.45
N PRO A 197 -3.92 -4.02 -37.71
CA PRO A 197 -2.78 -4.72 -38.31
C PRO A 197 -1.63 -3.73 -38.58
N TYR A 198 -0.42 -4.23 -38.44
CA TYR A 198 0.79 -3.59 -38.94
C TYR A 198 1.75 -4.68 -39.44
N TYR A 199 2.67 -4.29 -40.29
CA TYR A 199 3.57 -5.21 -40.98
C TYR A 199 5.02 -4.95 -40.53
N VAL A 200 5.76 -6.02 -40.26
CA VAL A 200 7.17 -5.98 -39.88
C VAL A 200 7.97 -6.73 -40.93
N LEU A 201 8.87 -6.02 -41.56
CA LEU A 201 9.86 -6.60 -42.47
C LEU A 201 11.16 -6.86 -41.71
N SER A 202 11.64 -8.09 -41.78
CA SER A 202 12.91 -8.49 -41.19
C SER A 202 13.68 -9.42 -42.15
N THR A 203 14.99 -9.45 -42.00
CA THR A 203 15.84 -10.35 -42.78
C THR A 203 16.86 -11.04 -41.90
N ILE A 204 17.14 -12.31 -42.21
CA ILE A 204 18.24 -13.04 -41.61
C ILE A 204 19.41 -12.94 -42.60
N LEU A 205 20.47 -12.36 -42.13
CA LEU A 205 21.68 -12.14 -42.89
C LEU A 205 22.82 -12.99 -42.37
N SER A 206 23.77 -13.32 -43.23
CA SER A 206 24.98 -14.02 -42.81
C SER A 206 26.24 -13.38 -43.38
N LYS A 207 27.30 -13.37 -42.58
CA LYS A 207 28.68 -13.09 -42.99
C LYS A 207 29.54 -14.26 -42.54
N SER A 208 30.14 -14.97 -43.51
CA SER A 208 30.78 -16.29 -43.25
C SER A 208 29.79 -17.25 -42.57
N THR A 209 30.07 -17.70 -41.35
CA THR A 209 29.24 -18.65 -40.60
C THR A 209 28.29 -17.94 -39.62
N ALA A 210 28.47 -16.67 -39.36
CA ALA A 210 27.69 -15.93 -38.35
C ALA A 210 26.39 -15.40 -38.96
N LYS A 211 25.26 -15.72 -38.35
CA LYS A 211 23.91 -15.27 -38.73
C LYS A 211 23.41 -14.22 -37.75
N PHE A 212 22.69 -13.23 -38.26
CA PHE A 212 22.07 -12.19 -37.45
C PHE A 212 20.82 -11.64 -38.14
N THR A 213 19.98 -10.93 -37.38
CA THR A 213 18.72 -10.38 -37.89
C THR A 213 18.85 -8.87 -38.08
N ALA A 214 18.31 -8.37 -39.19
CA ALA A 214 18.11 -6.95 -39.43
C ALA A 214 16.62 -6.69 -39.65
N THR A 215 16.12 -5.57 -39.11
CA THR A 215 14.74 -5.12 -39.25
C THR A 215 14.69 -3.89 -40.15
N TYR A 216 13.67 -3.79 -40.96
CA TYR A 216 13.46 -2.62 -41.84
C TYR A 216 13.49 -1.33 -41.02
N GLU A 217 14.03 -0.27 -41.55
CA GLU A 217 14.23 1.00 -40.83
C GLU A 217 12.96 1.57 -40.27
N ASN A 218 11.83 1.45 -41.00
CA ASN A 218 10.50 1.67 -40.42
C ASN A 218 9.97 0.37 -39.81
N PRO A 219 10.05 0.19 -38.49
CA PRO A 219 9.72 -1.07 -37.83
C PRO A 219 8.22 -1.41 -37.82
N LYS A 220 7.36 -0.47 -38.20
CA LYS A 220 5.90 -0.64 -38.25
C LYS A 220 5.33 0.00 -39.52
N ILE A 221 5.07 -0.84 -40.52
CA ILE A 221 4.41 -0.38 -41.75
C ILE A 221 2.92 -0.57 -41.55
N GLU A 222 2.15 0.50 -41.60
CA GLU A 222 0.69 0.44 -41.36
C GLU A 222 -0.10 0.04 -42.62
N ASN A 223 0.45 0.33 -43.81
CA ASN A 223 -0.18 0.01 -45.08
C ASN A 223 0.29 -1.34 -45.60
N LYS A 224 -0.65 -2.27 -45.83
CA LYS A 224 -0.39 -3.61 -46.34
C LYS A 224 0.25 -3.60 -47.74
N GLU A 225 -0.30 -2.80 -48.64
CA GLU A 225 0.15 -2.72 -50.04
C GLU A 225 1.60 -2.21 -50.12
N GLU A 226 1.95 -1.23 -49.26
CA GLU A 226 3.32 -0.73 -49.11
C GLU A 226 4.26 -1.83 -48.63
N ALA A 227 3.89 -2.55 -47.58
CA ALA A 227 4.69 -3.65 -47.04
C ALA A 227 4.91 -4.77 -48.04
N GLU A 228 3.85 -5.17 -48.75
CA GLU A 228 3.90 -6.19 -49.80
C GLU A 228 4.75 -5.74 -50.99
N LYS A 229 4.65 -4.46 -51.41
CA LYS A 229 5.47 -3.89 -52.49
C LYS A 229 6.96 -3.94 -52.16
N ILE A 230 7.33 -3.52 -50.96
CA ILE A 230 8.72 -3.60 -50.50
C ILE A 230 9.19 -5.06 -50.47
N TYR A 231 8.39 -5.95 -49.88
CA TYR A 231 8.72 -7.37 -49.82
C TYR A 231 8.93 -8.00 -51.22
N LEU A 232 8.02 -7.75 -52.14
CA LEU A 232 8.11 -8.26 -53.53
C LEU A 232 9.32 -7.74 -54.27
N ASP A 233 9.75 -6.48 -54.01
CA ASP A 233 10.92 -5.93 -54.61
C ASP A 233 12.20 -6.62 -54.15
N ILE A 234 12.28 -7.09 -52.87
CA ILE A 234 13.50 -7.60 -52.29
C ILE A 234 13.55 -9.12 -52.10
N LYS A 235 12.40 -9.84 -52.17
CA LYS A 235 12.27 -11.23 -51.78
C LYS A 235 13.22 -12.21 -52.46
N ASP A 236 13.60 -11.92 -53.71
CA ASP A 236 14.46 -12.75 -54.54
C ASP A 236 15.93 -12.38 -54.48
N GLU A 237 16.26 -11.34 -53.75
CA GLU A 237 17.65 -10.87 -53.58
C GLU A 237 18.44 -11.87 -52.73
N LYS A 238 19.70 -12.08 -53.13
CA LYS A 238 20.62 -13.02 -52.46
C LYS A 238 21.67 -12.34 -51.63
N THR A 239 21.90 -11.05 -51.88
CA THR A 239 22.95 -10.27 -51.24
C THR A 239 22.40 -8.94 -50.72
N ALA A 240 22.98 -8.46 -49.65
CA ALA A 240 22.76 -7.15 -49.08
C ALA A 240 24.11 -6.44 -48.88
N THR A 241 24.11 -5.13 -48.93
CA THR A 241 25.33 -4.33 -48.78
C THR A 241 25.26 -3.50 -47.50
N VAL A 242 26.31 -3.58 -46.70
CA VAL A 242 26.44 -2.73 -45.51
C VAL A 242 26.71 -1.28 -45.96
N LYS A 243 25.74 -0.42 -45.73
CA LYS A 243 25.80 1.01 -46.04
C LYS A 243 26.69 1.77 -45.07
N LYS A 244 26.50 1.50 -43.77
CA LYS A 244 27.22 2.22 -42.69
C LYS A 244 27.28 1.37 -41.43
N VAL A 245 28.41 1.38 -40.75
CA VAL A 245 28.60 0.76 -39.44
C VAL A 245 28.99 1.82 -38.41
N GLU A 246 28.20 1.95 -37.35
CA GLU A 246 28.52 2.82 -36.23
C GLU A 246 28.82 1.95 -34.99
N LYS A 247 30.00 2.18 -34.42
CA LYS A 247 30.42 1.53 -33.15
C LYS A 247 30.60 2.58 -32.08
N LYS A 248 29.94 2.37 -30.95
CA LYS A 248 30.08 3.27 -29.78
C LYS A 248 29.99 2.51 -28.47
N GLN A 249 30.70 3.02 -27.49
CA GLN A 249 30.48 2.54 -26.11
C GLN A 249 29.29 3.23 -25.50
N VAL A 250 28.42 2.44 -24.91
CA VAL A 250 27.25 2.91 -24.16
C VAL A 250 27.44 2.54 -22.69
N LYS A 251 27.25 3.50 -21.82
CA LYS A 251 27.28 3.31 -20.38
C LYS A 251 25.82 3.18 -19.83
N GLN A 252 25.61 2.20 -18.99
CA GLN A 252 24.36 2.04 -18.24
C GLN A 252 24.67 2.26 -16.76
N SER A 253 24.05 3.27 -16.16
CA SER A 253 24.24 3.59 -14.74
C SER A 253 23.29 2.77 -13.86
N PRO A 254 23.68 2.43 -12.63
CA PRO A 254 22.80 1.76 -11.68
C PRO A 254 21.62 2.65 -11.26
N LYS A 255 20.51 2.02 -10.94
CA LYS A 255 19.34 2.70 -10.38
C LYS A 255 19.60 3.17 -8.94
N PRO A 256 18.86 4.19 -8.46
CA PRO A 256 18.92 4.63 -7.06
C PRO A 256 18.61 3.49 -6.08
N PRO A 257 19.03 3.60 -4.81
CA PRO A 257 18.58 2.70 -3.76
C PRO A 257 17.05 2.75 -3.62
N PHE A 258 16.47 1.78 -2.93
CA PHE A 258 15.03 1.65 -2.87
C PHE A 258 14.34 2.73 -2.04
N THR A 259 13.23 3.23 -2.58
CA THR A 259 12.12 3.82 -1.83
C THR A 259 11.10 2.73 -1.50
N THR A 260 10.11 3.03 -0.65
CA THR A 260 8.99 2.11 -0.37
C THR A 260 8.28 1.66 -1.65
N SER A 261 8.02 2.59 -2.56
CA SER A 261 7.32 2.31 -3.81
C SER A 261 8.16 1.39 -4.71
N THR A 262 9.42 1.73 -4.95
CA THR A 262 10.29 0.94 -5.85
C THR A 262 10.61 -0.44 -5.28
N LEU A 263 10.69 -0.58 -3.93
CA LEU A 263 10.84 -1.88 -3.28
C LEU A 263 9.60 -2.76 -3.51
N GLN A 264 8.40 -2.22 -3.32
CA GLN A 264 7.15 -2.95 -3.57
C GLN A 264 7.00 -3.37 -5.03
N GLN A 265 7.34 -2.48 -5.97
CA GLN A 265 7.32 -2.78 -7.41
C GLN A 265 8.27 -3.92 -7.76
N THR A 266 9.53 -3.83 -7.31
CA THR A 266 10.56 -4.81 -7.66
C THR A 266 10.29 -6.16 -6.98
N ALA A 267 9.90 -6.18 -5.70
CA ALA A 267 9.54 -7.42 -5.01
C ALA A 267 8.31 -8.10 -5.63
N SER A 268 7.33 -7.31 -6.10
CA SER A 268 6.17 -7.83 -6.83
C SER A 268 6.56 -8.44 -8.17
N SER A 269 7.48 -7.83 -8.87
CA SER A 269 7.94 -8.32 -10.17
C SER A 269 8.79 -9.58 -10.04
N VAL A 270 9.83 -9.54 -9.19
CA VAL A 270 10.83 -10.61 -9.05
C VAL A 270 10.28 -11.81 -8.29
N TYR A 271 9.67 -11.57 -7.12
CA TYR A 271 9.24 -12.63 -6.21
C TYR A 271 7.72 -12.83 -6.17
N LYS A 272 6.95 -12.06 -6.93
CA LYS A 272 5.48 -12.06 -6.91
C LYS A 272 4.90 -11.75 -5.52
N PHE A 273 5.68 -11.04 -4.69
CA PHE A 273 5.20 -10.60 -3.39
C PHE A 273 4.15 -9.51 -3.55
N ALA A 274 3.04 -9.65 -2.83
CA ALA A 274 2.08 -8.56 -2.70
C ALA A 274 2.70 -7.38 -1.94
N PRO A 275 2.33 -6.12 -2.24
CA PRO A 275 2.82 -4.96 -1.51
C PRO A 275 2.65 -5.07 0.02
N GLU A 276 1.53 -5.60 0.49
CA GLU A 276 1.29 -5.87 1.91
C GLU A 276 2.34 -6.82 2.50
N LYS A 277 2.60 -7.95 1.83
CA LYS A 277 3.62 -8.92 2.25
C LYS A 277 5.01 -8.28 2.27
N THR A 278 5.34 -7.52 1.23
CA THR A 278 6.62 -6.79 1.14
C THR A 278 6.80 -5.87 2.34
N MET A 279 5.75 -5.12 2.72
CA MET A 279 5.82 -4.20 3.85
C MET A 279 5.92 -4.90 5.21
N ILE A 280 5.25 -6.05 5.40
CA ILE A 280 5.39 -6.88 6.61
C ILE A 280 6.83 -7.37 6.74
N LEU A 281 7.38 -7.96 5.67
CA LEU A 281 8.76 -8.44 5.66
C LEU A 281 9.77 -7.31 5.88
N ALA A 282 9.57 -6.15 5.26
CA ALA A 282 10.43 -4.98 5.42
C ALA A 282 10.38 -4.42 6.85
N GLN A 283 9.20 -4.39 7.48
CA GLN A 283 9.05 -4.01 8.87
C GLN A 283 9.81 -4.96 9.79
N ASP A 284 9.67 -6.26 9.57
CA ASP A 284 10.39 -7.27 10.35
C ASP A 284 11.91 -7.15 10.21
N LEU A 285 12.42 -6.88 9.00
CA LEU A 285 13.84 -6.62 8.75
C LEU A 285 14.31 -5.34 9.44
N PHE A 286 13.55 -4.27 9.39
CA PHE A 286 13.84 -3.01 10.09
C PHE A 286 13.89 -3.20 11.60
N GLU A 287 12.86 -3.80 12.19
CA GLU A 287 12.78 -4.07 13.64
C GLU A 287 13.86 -5.01 14.15
N SER A 288 14.41 -5.85 13.27
CA SER A 288 15.55 -6.73 13.54
C SER A 288 16.90 -6.05 13.32
N GLY A 289 16.93 -4.78 12.91
CA GLY A 289 18.13 -4.01 12.70
C GLY A 289 18.92 -4.38 11.44
N LEU A 290 18.29 -5.00 10.43
CA LEU A 290 18.95 -5.43 9.19
C LEU A 290 18.84 -4.41 8.06
N ILE A 291 17.84 -3.53 8.11
CA ILE A 291 17.66 -2.45 7.14
C ILE A 291 17.31 -1.13 7.85
N THR A 292 17.45 -0.02 7.13
CA THR A 292 16.94 1.29 7.53
C THR A 292 15.42 1.33 7.50
N TYR A 293 14.82 2.39 8.02
CA TYR A 293 13.37 2.57 8.05
C TYR A 293 12.74 2.38 6.67
N HIS A 294 11.71 1.55 6.61
CA HIS A 294 11.16 1.01 5.37
C HIS A 294 10.06 1.87 4.73
N ARG A 295 9.59 2.94 5.39
CA ARG A 295 8.58 3.86 4.85
C ARG A 295 9.24 5.18 4.50
N THR A 296 9.78 5.26 3.30
CA THR A 296 10.51 6.43 2.81
C THR A 296 10.31 6.60 1.30
N ASP A 297 10.31 7.83 0.84
CA ASP A 297 10.39 8.24 -0.56
C ASP A 297 11.78 8.79 -0.91
N SER A 298 12.72 8.77 0.05
CA SER A 298 14.11 9.19 -0.13
C SER A 298 14.92 8.14 -0.88
N VAL A 299 15.83 8.62 -1.71
CA VAL A 299 16.90 7.84 -2.35
C VAL A 299 18.28 8.20 -1.80
N ARG A 300 18.36 9.04 -0.77
CA ARG A 300 19.61 9.47 -0.14
C ARG A 300 20.22 8.36 0.70
N ILE A 301 21.53 8.23 0.69
CA ILE A 301 22.32 7.41 1.60
C ILE A 301 23.23 8.36 2.39
N SER A 302 23.42 8.12 3.68
CA SER A 302 24.34 8.92 4.50
C SER A 302 25.79 8.70 4.10
N ASP A 303 26.65 9.71 4.28
CA ASP A 303 28.05 9.66 3.89
C ASP A 303 28.77 8.49 4.56
N LYS A 304 28.52 8.26 5.85
CA LYS A 304 29.06 7.11 6.60
C LYS A 304 28.68 5.78 5.95
N ALA A 305 27.42 5.62 5.55
CA ALA A 305 26.97 4.39 4.89
C ALA A 305 27.60 4.24 3.49
N ILE A 306 27.74 5.34 2.74
CA ILE A 306 28.43 5.33 1.45
C ILE A 306 29.87 4.83 1.59
N GLU A 307 30.61 5.31 2.58
CA GLU A 307 31.98 4.86 2.86
C GLU A 307 32.04 3.35 3.12
N GLU A 308 31.15 2.82 3.97
CA GLU A 308 31.12 1.39 4.28
C GLU A 308 30.70 0.55 3.07
N ILE A 309 29.72 1.00 2.26
CA ILE A 309 29.32 0.33 1.02
C ILE A 309 30.51 0.29 0.04
N ARG A 310 31.25 1.38 -0.11
CA ARG A 310 32.42 1.45 -1.00
C ARG A 310 33.55 0.52 -0.54
N LYS A 311 33.77 0.38 0.78
CA LYS A 311 34.70 -0.63 1.34
C LYS A 311 34.25 -2.05 0.98
N LEU A 312 32.97 -2.33 1.16
CA LEU A 312 32.40 -3.63 0.80
C LEU A 312 32.58 -3.94 -0.68
N ILE A 313 32.28 -2.98 -1.58
CA ILE A 313 32.49 -3.14 -3.04
C ILE A 313 33.94 -3.42 -3.36
N ASN A 314 34.89 -2.68 -2.76
CA ASN A 314 36.30 -2.90 -3.01
C ASN A 314 36.76 -4.30 -2.56
N THR A 315 36.23 -4.79 -1.44
CA THR A 315 36.59 -6.11 -0.89
C THR A 315 36.04 -7.25 -1.72
N GLU A 316 34.76 -7.16 -2.15
CA GLU A 316 34.04 -8.24 -2.83
C GLU A 316 34.26 -8.26 -4.35
N PHE A 317 34.45 -7.08 -4.97
CA PHE A 317 34.51 -6.96 -6.44
C PHE A 317 35.80 -6.34 -6.95
N GLY A 318 36.54 -5.61 -6.12
CA GLY A 318 37.75 -4.91 -6.50
C GLY A 318 37.56 -3.43 -6.90
N LYS A 319 38.68 -2.71 -7.02
CA LYS A 319 38.70 -1.26 -7.21
C LYS A 319 38.06 -0.80 -8.55
N ASP A 320 38.12 -1.61 -9.58
CA ASP A 320 37.56 -1.28 -10.90
C ASP A 320 36.03 -1.14 -10.87
N PHE A 321 35.36 -1.76 -9.89
CA PHE A 321 33.93 -1.66 -9.69
C PHE A 321 33.49 -0.41 -8.91
N LEU A 322 34.44 0.42 -8.48
CA LEU A 322 34.16 1.69 -7.81
C LEU A 322 34.27 2.86 -8.80
N PRO A 323 33.25 3.70 -8.92
CA PRO A 323 33.39 4.99 -9.60
C PRO A 323 34.35 5.89 -8.80
N GLU A 324 35.02 6.82 -9.48
CA GLU A 324 35.95 7.76 -8.86
C GLU A 324 35.28 8.52 -7.69
N ASN A 325 34.13 9.09 -7.95
CA ASN A 325 33.33 9.79 -6.93
C ASN A 325 32.15 8.93 -6.45
N PRO A 326 31.73 9.07 -5.18
CA PRO A 326 30.49 8.46 -4.69
C PRO A 326 29.29 8.90 -5.53
N ARG A 327 28.36 7.98 -5.78
CA ARG A 327 27.13 8.33 -6.48
C ARG A 327 26.14 8.99 -5.55
N THR A 328 25.56 10.08 -6.00
CA THR A 328 24.49 10.80 -5.34
C THR A 328 23.23 10.75 -6.19
N TYR A 329 22.09 10.60 -5.53
CA TYR A 329 20.78 10.56 -6.18
C TYR A 329 19.88 11.64 -5.55
N LYS A 330 19.05 12.26 -6.38
CA LYS A 330 18.10 13.28 -5.93
C LYS A 330 16.71 12.65 -5.75
N SER A 331 16.11 12.86 -4.60
CA SER A 331 14.72 12.48 -4.36
C SER A 331 13.76 13.35 -5.18
N LYS A 332 12.58 12.83 -5.49
CA LYS A 332 11.54 13.58 -6.23
C LYS A 332 11.07 14.82 -5.44
N ASN A 333 11.04 14.71 -4.11
CA ASN A 333 10.68 15.77 -3.16
C ASN A 333 11.91 16.20 -2.36
N THR A 334 12.12 17.49 -2.19
CA THR A 334 13.20 18.02 -1.34
C THR A 334 13.04 17.66 0.13
N GLN A 335 11.80 17.45 0.60
CA GLN A 335 11.50 16.98 1.96
C GLN A 335 11.98 15.55 2.20
N ALA A 336 11.96 14.71 1.18
CA ALA A 336 12.47 13.34 1.26
C ALA A 336 13.97 13.29 1.61
N ASP A 337 14.72 14.34 1.31
CA ASP A 337 16.17 14.40 1.61
C ASP A 337 16.49 14.47 3.12
N ALA A 338 15.49 14.73 3.97
CA ALA A 338 15.62 14.61 5.43
C ALA A 338 15.66 13.14 5.90
N HIS A 339 15.24 12.20 5.05
CA HIS A 339 15.22 10.76 5.32
C HIS A 339 16.33 10.04 4.53
N GLU A 340 16.57 8.78 4.85
CA GLU A 340 17.41 7.88 4.07
C GLU A 340 16.56 6.93 3.22
N ALA A 341 17.19 6.37 2.17
CA ALA A 341 16.66 5.26 1.39
C ALA A 341 16.56 3.98 2.22
N ILE A 342 15.81 3.00 1.72
CA ILE A 342 15.83 1.64 2.26
C ILE A 342 17.14 0.99 1.85
N ARG A 343 18.00 0.73 2.83
CA ARG A 343 19.32 0.12 2.67
C ARG A 343 19.64 -0.86 3.78
N ILE A 344 20.65 -1.70 3.55
CA ILE A 344 21.22 -2.54 4.62
C ILE A 344 21.89 -1.68 5.69
N THR A 345 21.92 -2.18 6.91
CA THR A 345 22.59 -1.57 8.07
C THR A 345 23.92 -2.26 8.41
N ASN A 346 24.07 -3.52 8.00
CA ASN A 346 25.29 -4.31 8.20
C ASN A 346 26.00 -4.44 6.87
N PHE A 347 27.22 -3.89 6.77
CA PHE A 347 28.00 -3.82 5.52
C PHE A 347 28.91 -5.04 5.38
N VAL A 348 28.28 -6.23 5.34
CA VAL A 348 28.95 -7.53 5.16
C VAL A 348 28.41 -8.19 3.88
N ASN A 349 29.10 -9.23 3.39
CA ASN A 349 28.72 -9.91 2.16
C ASN A 349 27.39 -10.68 2.29
N LEU A 350 26.89 -11.17 1.16
CA LEU A 350 25.55 -11.78 1.10
C LEU A 350 25.41 -13.05 1.95
N ASP A 351 26.46 -13.85 2.07
CA ASP A 351 26.44 -15.07 2.90
C ASP A 351 26.27 -14.71 4.37
N LYS A 352 27.00 -13.72 4.85
CA LYS A 352 26.84 -13.17 6.20
C LYS A 352 25.47 -12.54 6.43
N GLN A 353 24.88 -11.86 5.43
CA GLN A 353 23.52 -11.37 5.51
C GLN A 353 22.53 -12.53 5.73
N LYS A 354 22.74 -13.66 5.06
CA LYS A 354 21.92 -14.86 5.23
C LYS A 354 22.04 -15.47 6.62
N GLU A 355 23.25 -15.48 7.17
CA GLU A 355 23.51 -15.92 8.57
C GLU A 355 22.75 -15.02 9.55
N LEU A 356 22.84 -13.68 9.41
CA LEU A 356 22.12 -12.71 10.26
C LEU A 356 20.61 -12.93 10.23
N VAL A 357 20.02 -13.20 9.06
CA VAL A 357 18.58 -13.51 8.94
C VAL A 357 18.22 -14.76 9.77
N LYS A 358 19.05 -15.81 9.71
CA LYS A 358 18.85 -17.04 10.50
C LYS A 358 18.99 -16.80 11.99
N GLU A 359 20.01 -16.06 12.42
CA GLU A 359 20.25 -15.70 13.82
C GLU A 359 19.07 -14.92 14.44
N LYS A 360 18.45 -14.06 13.64
CA LYS A 360 17.25 -13.31 14.04
C LYS A 360 15.96 -14.14 13.97
N GLY A 361 16.02 -15.42 13.59
CA GLY A 361 14.87 -16.32 13.48
C GLY A 361 13.89 -15.92 12.35
N LEU A 362 14.37 -15.24 11.32
CA LEU A 362 13.58 -14.80 10.19
C LEU A 362 13.49 -15.86 9.08
N SER A 363 12.46 -15.79 8.25
CA SER A 363 12.18 -16.78 7.20
C SER A 363 12.99 -16.54 5.91
N GLU A 364 12.95 -17.51 4.99
CA GLU A 364 13.56 -17.41 3.67
C GLU A 364 12.98 -16.24 2.84
N ASP A 365 11.71 -15.88 3.02
CA ASP A 365 11.13 -14.73 2.32
C ASP A 365 11.71 -13.39 2.82
N HIS A 366 12.09 -13.32 4.11
CA HIS A 366 12.86 -12.18 4.63
C HIS A 366 14.24 -12.10 3.97
N PHE A 367 14.92 -13.26 3.82
CA PHE A 367 16.22 -13.28 3.13
C PHE A 367 16.10 -12.86 1.67
N LYS A 368 15.07 -13.32 0.94
CA LYS A 368 14.83 -12.88 -0.44
C LYS A 368 14.67 -11.37 -0.53
N LEU A 369 13.88 -10.78 0.38
CA LEU A 369 13.69 -9.32 0.41
C LEU A 369 14.98 -8.59 0.81
N LEU A 370 15.70 -9.08 1.82
CA LEU A 370 16.97 -8.51 2.23
C LEU A 370 18.03 -8.60 1.12
N LYS A 371 18.11 -9.73 0.41
CA LYS A 371 18.98 -9.91 -0.76
C LYS A 371 18.69 -8.84 -1.81
N LEU A 372 17.42 -8.60 -2.14
CA LEU A 372 17.02 -7.57 -3.09
C LEU A 372 17.49 -6.17 -2.66
N ILE A 373 17.31 -5.85 -1.36
CA ILE A 373 17.74 -4.57 -0.78
C ILE A 373 19.27 -4.48 -0.79
N TYR A 374 19.97 -5.55 -0.42
CA TYR A 374 21.43 -5.64 -0.45
C TYR A 374 21.98 -5.36 -1.85
N GLU A 375 21.51 -6.12 -2.83
CA GLU A 375 21.95 -6.01 -4.22
C GLU A 375 21.73 -4.61 -4.77
N ARG A 376 20.56 -4.00 -4.51
CA ARG A 376 20.27 -2.61 -4.92
C ARG A 376 21.15 -1.59 -4.20
N THR A 377 21.35 -1.76 -2.90
CA THR A 377 22.19 -0.86 -2.08
C THR A 377 23.62 -0.84 -2.61
N VAL A 378 24.22 -2.01 -2.80
CA VAL A 378 25.58 -2.17 -3.28
C VAL A 378 25.70 -1.67 -4.73
N ALA A 379 24.81 -2.14 -5.61
CA ALA A 379 24.78 -1.74 -7.02
C ALA A 379 24.69 -0.21 -7.18
N SER A 380 23.94 0.47 -6.33
CA SER A 380 23.76 1.93 -6.40
C SER A 380 25.06 2.72 -6.24
N GLN A 381 26.11 2.13 -5.66
CA GLN A 381 27.41 2.76 -5.47
C GLN A 381 28.51 2.16 -6.37
N MET A 382 28.15 1.22 -7.28
CA MET A 382 29.10 0.62 -8.23
C MET A 382 29.28 1.43 -9.50
N ALA A 383 30.32 1.09 -10.26
CA ALA A 383 30.61 1.64 -11.57
C ALA A 383 29.52 1.27 -12.60
N ASP A 384 29.43 2.05 -13.68
CA ASP A 384 28.54 1.78 -14.81
C ASP A 384 28.88 0.44 -15.48
N ALA A 385 27.86 -0.24 -15.97
CA ALA A 385 28.04 -1.28 -16.96
C ALA A 385 28.41 -0.63 -18.32
N ILE A 386 29.38 -1.19 -19.01
CA ILE A 386 29.85 -0.68 -20.30
C ILE A 386 29.55 -1.71 -21.37
N PHE A 387 28.92 -1.26 -22.43
CA PHE A 387 28.58 -2.06 -23.60
C PHE A 387 29.23 -1.50 -24.84
N ASP A 388 29.74 -2.38 -25.69
CA ASP A 388 30.09 -2.05 -27.05
C ASP A 388 28.84 -2.28 -27.92
N ARG A 389 28.26 -1.18 -28.42
CA ARG A 389 27.08 -1.20 -29.28
C ARG A 389 27.46 -0.95 -30.71
N THR A 390 27.09 -1.87 -31.60
CA THR A 390 27.26 -1.78 -33.04
C THR A 390 25.89 -1.62 -33.70
N VAL A 391 25.76 -0.60 -34.52
CA VAL A 391 24.59 -0.38 -35.38
C VAL A 391 25.05 -0.47 -36.81
N ALA A 392 24.48 -1.38 -37.58
CA ALA A 392 24.70 -1.54 -38.99
C ALA A 392 23.44 -1.15 -39.79
N LEU A 393 23.58 -0.20 -40.72
CA LEU A 393 22.59 0.07 -41.75
C LEU A 393 22.96 -0.74 -42.95
N ILE A 394 22.02 -1.48 -43.51
CA ILE A 394 22.22 -2.50 -44.54
C ILE A 394 21.17 -2.28 -45.61
N ASP A 395 21.62 -2.06 -46.84
CA ASP A 395 20.73 -1.86 -47.97
C ASP A 395 20.53 -3.18 -48.72
N ILE A 396 19.26 -3.49 -48.96
CA ILE A 396 18.78 -4.49 -49.93
C ILE A 396 18.09 -3.70 -51.02
N LYS A 397 18.73 -3.56 -52.20
CA LYS A 397 18.35 -2.57 -53.22
C LYS A 397 18.29 -1.16 -52.61
N ASN A 398 17.13 -0.53 -52.68
CA ASN A 398 16.87 0.81 -52.18
C ASN A 398 16.22 0.81 -50.77
N HIS A 399 16.15 -0.33 -50.11
CA HIS A 399 15.48 -0.50 -48.81
C HIS A 399 16.52 -0.71 -47.71
N THR A 400 16.53 0.19 -46.75
CA THR A 400 17.49 0.15 -45.62
C THR A 400 16.94 -0.67 -44.46
N PHE A 401 17.74 -1.62 -44.01
CA PHE A 401 17.53 -2.45 -42.82
C PHE A 401 18.53 -2.07 -41.72
N LYS A 402 18.14 -2.22 -40.49
CA LYS A 402 18.96 -1.90 -39.32
C LYS A 402 19.23 -3.15 -38.52
N ALA A 403 20.49 -3.45 -38.27
CA ALA A 403 20.92 -4.46 -37.30
C ALA A 403 21.60 -3.77 -36.11
N VAL A 404 21.24 -4.18 -34.91
CA VAL A 404 21.85 -3.69 -33.67
C VAL A 404 22.39 -4.87 -32.89
N GLY A 405 23.65 -4.76 -32.48
CA GLY A 405 24.31 -5.72 -31.62
C GLY A 405 24.87 -5.03 -30.39
N THR A 406 24.74 -5.64 -29.25
CA THR A 406 25.25 -5.08 -27.97
C THR A 406 26.01 -6.17 -27.23
N VAL A 407 27.29 -5.90 -26.93
CA VAL A 407 28.18 -6.83 -26.23
C VAL A 407 28.60 -6.19 -24.92
N LEU A 408 28.39 -6.91 -23.80
CA LEU A 408 28.84 -6.46 -22.47
C LEU A 408 30.39 -6.47 -22.43
N LYS A 409 30.99 -5.31 -22.25
CA LYS A 409 32.44 -5.13 -22.14
C LYS A 409 32.93 -5.13 -20.69
N PHE A 410 32.21 -4.42 -19.83
CA PHE A 410 32.47 -4.38 -18.40
C PHE A 410 31.16 -4.46 -17.64
N PRO A 411 30.99 -5.41 -16.70
CA PRO A 411 29.73 -5.64 -16.05
C PRO A 411 29.31 -4.53 -15.07
N GLY A 412 30.28 -3.83 -14.44
CA GLY A 412 29.95 -2.81 -13.46
C GLY A 412 28.94 -3.31 -12.42
N PHE A 413 27.91 -2.51 -12.14
CA PHE A 413 26.85 -2.88 -11.18
C PHE A 413 26.06 -4.16 -11.56
N LYS A 414 26.07 -4.58 -12.83
CA LYS A 414 25.40 -5.81 -13.26
C LYS A 414 26.07 -7.08 -12.72
N ALA A 415 27.30 -6.99 -12.20
CA ALA A 415 27.94 -8.11 -11.53
C ALA A 415 27.15 -8.61 -10.31
N ILE A 416 26.40 -7.72 -9.64
CA ILE A 416 25.56 -8.06 -8.50
C ILE A 416 24.06 -7.98 -8.81
N TYR A 417 23.64 -7.13 -9.75
CA TYR A 417 22.22 -6.80 -10.03
C TYR A 417 21.76 -7.23 -11.43
N GLY A 418 22.48 -8.13 -12.11
CA GLY A 418 22.30 -8.47 -13.52
C GLY A 418 21.06 -9.31 -13.86
N ASN A 419 20.41 -9.96 -12.88
CA ASN A 419 19.29 -10.88 -13.13
C ASN A 419 17.91 -10.28 -12.83
N ILE A 420 17.82 -8.99 -12.52
CA ILE A 420 16.57 -8.32 -12.15
C ILE A 420 16.05 -7.52 -13.34
N GLU A 421 14.93 -7.93 -13.89
CA GLU A 421 13.97 -7.32 -14.84
C GLU A 421 14.44 -6.28 -15.90
N GLU A 422 15.60 -5.65 -15.74
CA GLU A 422 16.06 -4.64 -16.70
C GLU A 422 16.42 -5.23 -18.08
N GLU A 423 16.57 -6.56 -18.14
CA GLU A 423 16.93 -7.27 -19.37
C GLU A 423 15.74 -7.57 -20.29
N ARG A 424 14.50 -7.45 -19.83
CA ARG A 424 13.32 -7.78 -20.66
C ARG A 424 12.95 -6.70 -21.68
N GLU A 425 13.40 -5.46 -21.48
CA GLU A 425 13.03 -4.36 -22.38
C GLU A 425 13.82 -4.34 -23.70
N ASN A 426 14.97 -5.07 -23.81
CA ASN A 426 15.86 -4.99 -24.97
C ASN A 426 16.29 -6.34 -25.57
N GLN A 427 15.44 -7.37 -25.53
CA GLN A 427 15.80 -8.68 -26.09
C GLN A 427 16.10 -8.65 -27.60
N GLU A 428 15.57 -7.70 -28.36
CA GLU A 428 15.83 -7.57 -29.80
C GLU A 428 17.21 -6.92 -30.11
N GLU A 429 17.83 -6.22 -29.14
CA GLU A 429 19.13 -5.58 -29.29
C GLU A 429 20.32 -6.45 -28.78
N ASN A 430 20.05 -7.63 -28.19
CA ASN A 430 21.07 -8.47 -27.55
C ASN A 430 21.64 -9.56 -28.48
N GLN A 431 21.77 -9.28 -29.79
CA GLN A 431 22.43 -10.20 -30.71
C GLN A 431 23.93 -9.84 -30.87
N ASN A 432 24.73 -10.87 -31.08
CA ASN A 432 26.14 -10.70 -31.46
C ASN A 432 26.22 -10.49 -32.97
N LEU A 433 26.62 -9.29 -33.40
CA LEU A 433 26.94 -9.02 -34.79
C LEU A 433 28.37 -9.50 -35.09
N PRO A 434 28.62 -10.12 -36.27
CA PRO A 434 29.98 -10.37 -36.73
C PRO A 434 30.73 -9.04 -36.97
N PRO A 435 32.03 -9.07 -37.10
CA PRO A 435 32.78 -7.87 -37.51
C PRO A 435 32.31 -7.37 -38.88
N LEU A 436 31.56 -6.24 -38.86
CA LEU A 436 31.04 -5.57 -40.04
C LEU A 436 31.85 -4.32 -40.36
N GLN A 437 31.97 -4.03 -41.66
CA GLN A 437 32.57 -2.80 -42.21
C GLN A 437 31.66 -2.23 -43.31
N ASP A 438 31.80 -0.96 -43.58
CA ASP A 438 31.10 -0.32 -44.70
C ASP A 438 31.43 -1.02 -46.01
N LYS A 439 30.43 -1.21 -46.87
CA LYS A 439 30.50 -1.90 -48.15
C LYS A 439 30.67 -3.43 -48.07
N ASP A 440 30.64 -4.03 -46.88
CA ASP A 440 30.60 -5.49 -46.79
C ASP A 440 29.38 -6.05 -47.55
N ILE A 441 29.59 -7.16 -48.24
CA ILE A 441 28.51 -7.92 -48.88
C ILE A 441 28.10 -9.05 -47.94
N LEU A 442 26.83 -9.13 -47.68
CA LEU A 442 26.20 -10.11 -46.79
C LEU A 442 25.32 -11.05 -47.63
N ASN A 443 25.23 -12.31 -47.22
CA ASN A 443 24.26 -13.23 -47.84
C ASN A 443 22.91 -13.06 -47.13
N ILE A 444 21.87 -13.04 -47.95
CA ILE A 444 20.47 -13.08 -47.45
C ILE A 444 20.04 -14.52 -47.31
N GLU A 445 19.82 -14.97 -46.09
CA GLU A 445 19.33 -16.33 -45.80
C GLU A 445 17.80 -16.40 -45.90
N LYS A 446 17.13 -15.36 -45.43
CA LYS A 446 15.69 -15.32 -45.43
C LYS A 446 15.18 -13.87 -45.29
N ILE A 447 14.12 -13.55 -46.00
CA ILE A 447 13.36 -12.32 -45.81
C ILE A 447 11.96 -12.68 -45.31
N ASN A 448 11.51 -12.05 -44.22
CA ASN A 448 10.22 -12.30 -43.63
C ASN A 448 9.37 -11.02 -43.67
N LEU A 449 8.13 -11.17 -44.07
CA LEU A 449 7.08 -10.20 -43.90
C LEU A 449 6.07 -10.78 -42.92
N GLU A 450 5.93 -10.19 -41.74
CA GLU A 450 5.01 -10.64 -40.70
C GLU A 450 3.91 -9.62 -40.48
N GLU A 451 2.65 -10.08 -40.54
CA GLU A 451 1.51 -9.29 -40.09
C GLU A 451 1.37 -9.44 -38.58
N LYS A 452 1.34 -8.34 -37.87
CA LYS A 452 1.15 -8.28 -36.41
C LYS A 452 -0.05 -7.40 -36.11
N LEU A 453 -0.69 -7.70 -35.00
CA LEU A 453 -1.79 -6.85 -34.46
C LEU A 453 -1.29 -6.04 -33.30
N THR A 454 -1.71 -4.79 -33.22
CA THR A 454 -1.55 -4.00 -32.01
C THR A 454 -2.23 -4.71 -30.84
N LYS A 455 -1.69 -4.55 -29.63
CA LYS A 455 -2.22 -5.18 -28.41
C LYS A 455 -2.84 -4.13 -27.51
N PRO A 456 -3.91 -4.46 -26.77
CA PRO A 456 -4.46 -3.55 -25.78
C PRO A 456 -3.43 -3.27 -24.66
N PRO A 457 -3.60 -2.17 -23.93
CA PRO A 457 -2.76 -1.91 -22.76
C PRO A 457 -2.91 -3.06 -21.75
N THR A 458 -1.82 -3.40 -21.07
CA THR A 458 -1.85 -4.48 -20.07
C THR A 458 -2.61 -4.04 -18.81
N ARG A 459 -3.33 -4.98 -18.20
CA ARG A 459 -3.91 -4.76 -16.87
C ARG A 459 -2.83 -4.47 -15.85
N TYR A 460 -3.17 -3.69 -14.83
CA TYR A 460 -2.26 -3.48 -13.72
C TYR A 460 -1.98 -4.78 -12.97
N THR A 461 -0.74 -4.95 -12.53
CA THR A 461 -0.36 -5.82 -11.41
C THR A 461 -0.37 -5.01 -10.12
N GLU A 462 -0.28 -5.66 -8.95
CA GLU A 462 -0.17 -4.93 -7.68
C GLU A 462 1.03 -3.96 -7.68
N GLY A 463 2.18 -4.38 -8.22
CA GLY A 463 3.38 -3.53 -8.33
C GLY A 463 3.21 -2.36 -9.31
N SER A 464 2.66 -2.58 -10.50
CA SER A 464 2.44 -1.48 -11.47
C SER A 464 1.33 -0.53 -11.03
N LEU A 465 0.37 -0.99 -10.21
CA LEU A 465 -0.61 -0.11 -9.57
C LEU A 465 0.04 0.79 -8.52
N VAL A 466 0.97 0.27 -7.69
CA VAL A 466 1.76 1.10 -6.77
C VAL A 466 2.48 2.21 -7.53
N LYS A 467 3.14 1.88 -8.64
CA LYS A 467 3.80 2.88 -9.50
C LYS A 467 2.82 3.93 -9.99
N LYS A 468 1.67 3.51 -10.51
CA LYS A 468 0.67 4.45 -11.04
C LYS A 468 0.09 5.37 -9.97
N LEU A 469 -0.14 4.86 -8.76
CA LEU A 469 -0.57 5.66 -7.61
C LEU A 469 0.49 6.70 -7.23
N GLU A 470 1.77 6.30 -7.17
CA GLU A 470 2.89 7.20 -6.90
C GLU A 470 3.00 8.29 -7.98
N ASP A 471 2.94 7.92 -9.26
CA ASP A 471 3.04 8.85 -10.39
C ASP A 471 1.91 9.90 -10.39
N LEU A 472 0.74 9.53 -9.88
CA LEU A 472 -0.41 10.42 -9.73
C LEU A 472 -0.43 11.19 -8.39
N GLY A 473 0.50 10.92 -7.48
CA GLY A 473 0.53 11.52 -6.14
C GLY A 473 -0.60 11.03 -5.22
N ILE A 474 -1.20 9.88 -5.51
CA ILE A 474 -2.29 9.28 -4.75
C ILE A 474 -1.71 8.33 -3.68
N GLY A 475 -1.90 8.69 -2.41
CA GLY A 475 -1.28 7.96 -1.29
C GLY A 475 0.16 8.41 -1.02
N ARG A 476 0.79 7.74 -0.05
CA ARG A 476 2.17 8.01 0.43
C ARG A 476 2.82 6.68 0.80
N PRO A 477 4.12 6.61 1.08
CA PRO A 477 4.83 5.36 1.43
C PRO A 477 4.11 4.49 2.47
N SER A 478 3.49 5.10 3.46
CA SER A 478 2.73 4.38 4.50
C SER A 478 1.40 3.79 4.02
N THR A 479 0.90 4.14 2.82
CA THR A 479 -0.48 3.83 2.42
C THR A 479 -0.63 2.99 1.17
N TYR A 480 0.36 2.93 0.27
CA TYR A 480 0.21 2.19 -1.00
C TYR A 480 -0.26 0.75 -0.79
N ALA A 481 0.39 0.00 0.08
CA ALA A 481 0.02 -1.39 0.37
C ALA A 481 -1.39 -1.51 0.97
N SER A 482 -1.76 -0.60 1.88
CA SER A 482 -3.08 -0.60 2.53
C SER A 482 -4.21 -0.22 1.58
N ILE A 483 -3.96 0.66 0.60
CA ILE A 483 -4.94 1.00 -0.46
C ILE A 483 -5.27 -0.25 -1.27
N ILE A 484 -4.24 -0.94 -1.78
CA ILE A 484 -4.42 -2.14 -2.62
C ILE A 484 -5.09 -3.26 -1.83
N LYS A 485 -4.64 -3.50 -0.58
CA LYS A 485 -5.29 -4.45 0.31
C LYS A 485 -6.77 -4.12 0.50
N THR A 486 -7.09 -2.87 0.80
CA THR A 486 -8.47 -2.46 1.10
C THR A 486 -9.40 -2.64 -0.09
N ILE A 487 -9.00 -2.24 -1.31
CA ILE A 487 -9.86 -2.40 -2.49
C ILE A 487 -10.07 -3.87 -2.86
N LYS A 488 -9.09 -4.74 -2.53
CA LYS A 488 -9.20 -6.19 -2.66
C LYS A 488 -10.14 -6.81 -1.62
N ASP A 489 -9.93 -6.46 -0.33
CA ASP A 489 -10.76 -6.96 0.79
C ASP A 489 -12.23 -6.50 0.68
N ARG A 490 -12.48 -5.35 0.05
CA ARG A 490 -13.83 -4.84 -0.24
C ARG A 490 -14.46 -5.48 -1.49
N GLY A 491 -13.74 -6.35 -2.18
CA GLY A 491 -14.24 -7.07 -3.35
C GLY A 491 -14.39 -6.21 -4.60
N TYR A 492 -13.68 -5.08 -4.71
CA TYR A 492 -13.68 -4.26 -5.92
C TYR A 492 -12.77 -4.81 -7.01
N ILE A 493 -11.75 -5.56 -6.63
CA ILE A 493 -10.81 -6.16 -7.56
C ILE A 493 -10.54 -7.61 -7.21
N ILE A 494 -10.23 -8.39 -8.24
CA ILE A 494 -9.71 -9.75 -8.12
C ILE A 494 -8.33 -9.82 -8.76
N LYS A 495 -7.46 -10.67 -8.21
CA LYS A 495 -6.15 -10.99 -8.78
C LYS A 495 -6.28 -12.26 -9.60
N GLU A 496 -5.98 -12.19 -10.88
CA GLU A 496 -5.97 -13.34 -11.79
C GLU A 496 -4.71 -14.21 -11.58
N LYS A 497 -4.70 -15.43 -12.14
CA LYS A 497 -3.58 -16.37 -12.00
C LYS A 497 -2.25 -15.82 -12.53
N ASN A 498 -2.29 -14.99 -13.57
CA ASN A 498 -1.13 -14.30 -14.15
C ASN A 498 -0.65 -13.10 -13.32
N GLY A 499 -1.33 -12.78 -12.21
CA GLY A 499 -1.00 -11.65 -11.32
C GLY A 499 -1.67 -10.33 -11.71
N SER A 500 -2.44 -10.29 -12.81
CA SER A 500 -3.15 -9.07 -13.22
C SER A 500 -4.36 -8.80 -12.33
N LEU A 501 -4.69 -7.52 -12.19
CA LEU A 501 -5.84 -7.04 -11.43
C LEU A 501 -6.99 -6.75 -12.37
N LYS A 502 -8.14 -7.34 -12.07
CA LYS A 502 -9.38 -7.14 -12.82
C LYS A 502 -10.45 -6.53 -11.93
N PRO A 503 -11.21 -5.52 -12.38
CA PRO A 503 -12.32 -4.96 -11.61
C PRO A 503 -13.49 -5.94 -11.58
N THR A 504 -14.24 -5.91 -10.48
CA THR A 504 -15.49 -6.65 -10.34
C THR A 504 -16.68 -5.80 -10.83
N GLU A 505 -17.84 -6.39 -10.98
CA GLU A 505 -19.07 -5.68 -11.29
C GLU A 505 -19.38 -4.58 -10.24
N SER A 506 -19.09 -4.85 -8.96
CA SER A 506 -19.25 -3.85 -7.91
C SER A 506 -18.34 -2.63 -8.10
N ALA A 507 -17.14 -2.82 -8.66
CA ALA A 507 -16.27 -1.69 -8.96
C ALA A 507 -16.84 -0.79 -10.05
N PHE A 508 -17.38 -1.36 -11.12
CA PHE A 508 -18.03 -0.60 -12.19
C PHE A 508 -19.22 0.18 -11.65
N LYS A 509 -20.13 -0.47 -10.90
CA LYS A 509 -21.29 0.19 -10.28
C LYS A 509 -20.88 1.32 -9.35
N LEU A 510 -19.86 1.12 -8.54
CA LEU A 510 -19.36 2.18 -7.65
C LEU A 510 -18.83 3.37 -8.42
N ILE A 511 -17.96 3.13 -9.41
CA ILE A 511 -17.33 4.23 -10.16
C ILE A 511 -18.35 4.98 -10.99
N GLU A 512 -19.27 4.30 -11.67
CA GLU A 512 -20.38 4.92 -12.40
C GLU A 512 -21.26 5.81 -11.49
N TYR A 513 -21.58 5.32 -10.30
CA TYR A 513 -22.33 6.06 -9.30
C TYR A 513 -21.58 7.31 -8.83
N LEU A 514 -20.32 7.16 -8.47
CA LEU A 514 -19.49 8.26 -7.98
C LEU A 514 -19.22 9.30 -9.07
N ASP A 515 -19.02 8.88 -10.31
CA ASP A 515 -18.82 9.78 -11.44
C ASP A 515 -20.03 10.69 -11.67
N LYS A 516 -21.23 10.14 -11.56
CA LYS A 516 -22.49 10.89 -11.74
C LYS A 516 -22.84 11.80 -10.55
N ARG A 517 -22.49 11.42 -9.31
CA ARG A 517 -22.98 12.07 -8.08
C ARG A 517 -21.89 12.79 -7.28
N TYR A 518 -20.67 12.26 -7.29
CA TYR A 518 -19.56 12.68 -6.42
C TYR A 518 -18.24 12.62 -7.18
N ASN A 519 -18.18 13.14 -8.40
CA ASN A 519 -17.01 13.06 -9.28
C ASN A 519 -15.71 13.54 -8.60
N TRP A 520 -15.81 14.52 -7.71
CA TRP A 520 -14.66 15.05 -6.97
C TRP A 520 -13.90 13.97 -6.17
N ILE A 521 -14.61 12.95 -5.61
CA ILE A 521 -13.97 11.92 -4.76
C ILE A 521 -13.13 10.93 -5.56
N ILE A 522 -13.39 10.80 -6.84
CA ILE A 522 -12.64 9.95 -7.77
C ILE A 522 -11.70 10.74 -8.69
N ASN A 523 -11.62 12.05 -8.50
CA ASN A 523 -10.73 12.92 -9.27
C ASN A 523 -9.30 12.81 -8.74
N TYR A 524 -8.37 12.47 -9.64
CA TYR A 524 -6.96 12.25 -9.28
C TYR A 524 -6.28 13.51 -8.77
N SER A 525 -6.51 14.65 -9.44
CA SER A 525 -5.93 15.94 -9.05
C SER A 525 -6.46 16.40 -7.69
N PHE A 526 -7.75 16.21 -7.43
CA PHE A 526 -8.33 16.52 -6.12
C PHE A 526 -7.65 15.69 -5.02
N THR A 527 -7.51 14.39 -5.24
CA THR A 527 -6.87 13.49 -4.27
C THR A 527 -5.41 13.87 -4.02
N LYS A 528 -4.66 14.16 -5.09
CA LYS A 528 -3.29 14.65 -5.00
C LYS A 528 -3.21 15.96 -4.19
N ASN A 529 -4.04 16.94 -4.51
CA ASN A 529 -4.05 18.23 -3.82
C ASN A 529 -4.37 18.08 -2.32
N MET A 530 -5.24 17.14 -1.97
CA MET A 530 -5.53 16.82 -0.56
C MET A 530 -4.32 16.18 0.15
N GLU A 531 -3.58 15.30 -0.53
CA GLU A 531 -2.35 14.73 0.04
C GLU A 531 -1.25 15.81 0.19
N ASP A 532 -1.08 16.67 -0.81
CA ASP A 532 -0.13 17.78 -0.77
C ASP A 532 -0.50 18.79 0.34
N PHE A 533 -1.80 19.04 0.56
CA PHE A 533 -2.26 19.87 1.67
C PHE A 533 -1.86 19.27 3.02
N LEU A 534 -1.97 17.96 3.18
CA LEU A 534 -1.55 17.28 4.42
C LEU A 534 -0.02 17.33 4.61
N ASP A 535 0.76 17.35 3.53
CA ASP A 535 2.20 17.57 3.62
C ASP A 535 2.52 19.01 4.09
N GLU A 536 1.77 20.01 3.62
CA GLU A 536 1.89 21.39 4.12
C GLU A 536 1.44 21.55 5.59
N VAL A 537 0.47 20.76 6.05
CA VAL A 537 0.10 20.67 7.48
C VAL A 537 1.24 20.08 8.30
N GLU A 538 1.92 19.07 7.79
CA GLU A 538 3.10 18.48 8.43
C GLU A 538 4.23 19.48 8.63
N GLU A 539 4.40 20.39 7.69
CA GLU A 539 5.35 21.50 7.76
C GLU A 539 4.87 22.66 8.63
N ASN A 540 3.68 22.58 9.24
CA ASN A 540 3.01 23.67 9.96
C ASN A 540 2.73 24.93 9.11
N LYS A 541 2.65 24.79 7.78
CA LYS A 541 2.28 25.86 6.85
C LYS A 541 0.76 26.08 6.78
N LYS A 542 -0.02 25.01 7.03
CA LYS A 542 -1.48 25.02 6.99
C LYS A 542 -2.10 24.35 8.21
N SER A 543 -3.38 24.63 8.46
CA SER A 543 -4.15 24.02 9.54
C SER A 543 -4.85 22.74 9.07
N TRP A 544 -4.76 21.65 9.86
CA TRP A 544 -5.52 20.44 9.60
C TRP A 544 -7.05 20.65 9.67
N LYS A 545 -7.52 21.62 10.46
CA LYS A 545 -8.96 21.98 10.51
C LYS A 545 -9.41 22.68 9.24
N GLU A 546 -8.55 23.46 8.63
CA GLU A 546 -8.80 24.05 7.31
C GLU A 546 -8.93 22.97 6.23
N PHE A 547 -8.06 21.95 6.27
CA PHE A 547 -8.20 20.77 5.43
C PHE A 547 -9.57 20.09 5.58
N ILE A 548 -10.03 19.88 6.84
CA ILE A 548 -11.34 19.26 7.09
C ILE A 548 -12.46 20.17 6.61
N LYS A 549 -12.36 21.49 6.82
CA LYS A 549 -13.36 22.45 6.34
C LYS A 549 -13.52 22.37 4.83
N GLN A 550 -12.43 22.44 4.07
CA GLN A 550 -12.46 22.30 2.62
C GLN A 550 -13.08 20.95 2.18
N LEU A 551 -12.70 19.86 2.86
CA LEU A 551 -13.24 18.54 2.53
C LEU A 551 -14.73 18.40 2.89
N TYR A 552 -15.19 18.95 4.00
CA TYR A 552 -16.54 18.72 4.52
C TYR A 552 -17.57 19.75 4.02
N GLU A 553 -17.19 21.03 3.98
CA GLU A 553 -18.09 22.11 3.59
C GLU A 553 -18.05 22.33 2.07
N ASP A 554 -16.88 22.53 1.47
CA ASP A 554 -16.74 22.97 0.08
C ASP A 554 -17.14 21.88 -0.93
N THR A 555 -17.06 20.59 -0.55
CA THR A 555 -17.50 19.47 -1.41
C THR A 555 -18.98 19.12 -1.25
N GLY A 556 -19.71 19.79 -0.36
CA GLY A 556 -21.11 19.46 -0.06
C GLY A 556 -21.35 18.23 0.81
N LEU A 557 -20.28 17.64 1.39
CA LEU A 557 -20.40 16.50 2.30
C LEU A 557 -21.26 16.81 3.51
N LYS A 558 -21.21 18.03 4.05
CA LYS A 558 -22.04 18.50 5.16
C LYS A 558 -23.51 18.31 4.88
N GLN A 559 -23.99 18.83 3.75
CA GLN A 559 -25.38 18.71 3.34
C GLN A 559 -25.78 17.26 3.09
N ASN A 560 -24.89 16.46 2.53
CA ASN A 560 -25.13 15.02 2.32
C ASN A 560 -25.30 14.28 3.64
N TYR A 561 -24.47 14.57 4.65
CA TYR A 561 -24.54 13.98 5.96
C TYR A 561 -25.83 14.36 6.71
N GLU A 562 -26.19 15.64 6.71
CA GLU A 562 -27.44 16.13 7.30
C GLU A 562 -28.68 15.50 6.65
N ASN A 563 -28.69 15.39 5.33
CA ASN A 563 -29.77 14.72 4.60
C ASN A 563 -29.83 13.22 4.91
N MET A 564 -28.68 12.56 5.10
CA MET A 564 -28.63 11.16 5.50
C MET A 564 -29.25 10.97 6.90
N LEU A 565 -28.90 11.82 7.87
CA LEU A 565 -29.45 11.77 9.22
C LEU A 565 -30.97 12.01 9.23
N LYS A 566 -31.47 12.98 8.50
CA LYS A 566 -32.92 13.24 8.35
C LYS A 566 -33.65 12.01 7.80
N LYS A 567 -33.09 11.34 6.78
CA LYS A 567 -33.65 10.10 6.25
C LYS A 567 -33.58 8.91 7.20
N GLN A 568 -32.60 8.86 8.11
CA GLN A 568 -32.50 7.82 9.14
C GLN A 568 -33.44 8.06 10.31
N SER A 569 -33.68 9.32 10.66
CA SER A 569 -34.61 9.70 11.73
C SER A 569 -36.09 9.59 11.31
N THR A 570 -36.35 9.55 10.02
CA THR A 570 -37.72 9.30 9.54
C THR A 570 -38.02 7.80 9.66
N PRO A 571 -38.99 7.38 10.48
CA PRO A 571 -39.33 5.98 10.64
C PRO A 571 -39.71 5.38 9.28
N GLN A 572 -38.97 4.38 8.80
CA GLN A 572 -39.32 3.69 7.56
C GLN A 572 -40.21 2.48 7.82
N ILE A 573 -41.23 2.31 7.01
CA ILE A 573 -42.08 1.13 6.98
C ILE A 573 -41.32 0.04 6.21
N SER A 574 -40.81 -0.97 6.91
CA SER A 574 -40.24 -2.14 6.24
C SER A 574 -41.38 -3.00 5.64
N GLU A 575 -41.06 -3.69 4.53
CA GLU A 575 -41.99 -4.62 3.91
C GLU A 575 -42.49 -5.68 4.91
N LYS A 576 -41.61 -6.15 5.81
CA LYS A 576 -41.98 -7.06 6.90
C LYS A 576 -42.95 -6.45 7.87
N MET A 577 -42.78 -5.18 8.22
CA MET A 577 -43.68 -4.45 9.12
C MET A 577 -45.05 -4.26 8.48
N LEU A 578 -45.10 -3.89 7.20
CA LEU A 578 -46.33 -3.72 6.44
C LEU A 578 -47.10 -5.06 6.29
N ASN A 579 -46.36 -6.13 5.94
CA ASN A 579 -46.97 -7.46 5.79
C ASN A 579 -47.46 -8.00 7.14
N TYR A 580 -46.76 -7.73 8.23
CA TYR A 580 -47.24 -8.10 9.57
C TYR A 580 -48.49 -7.29 10.00
N ALA A 581 -48.50 -5.99 9.70
CA ALA A 581 -49.68 -5.17 9.96
C ALA A 581 -50.91 -5.61 9.12
N LYS A 582 -50.70 -5.98 7.84
CA LYS A 582 -51.75 -6.55 7.00
C LYS A 582 -52.34 -7.85 7.59
N ALA A 583 -51.48 -8.76 7.99
CA ALA A 583 -51.90 -10.03 8.63
C ALA A 583 -52.66 -9.79 9.92
N LEU A 584 -52.25 -8.81 10.74
CA LEU A 584 -53.00 -8.43 11.96
C LEU A 584 -54.34 -7.77 11.60
N ALA A 585 -54.36 -6.91 10.58
CA ALA A 585 -55.61 -6.26 10.14
C ALA A 585 -56.64 -7.29 9.66
N GLU A 586 -56.22 -8.27 8.87
CA GLU A 586 -57.06 -9.38 8.41
C GLU A 586 -57.56 -10.22 9.57
N LYS A 587 -56.68 -10.58 10.51
CA LYS A 587 -57.04 -11.35 11.72
C LYS A 587 -58.07 -10.64 12.60
N HIS A 588 -58.02 -9.34 12.71
CA HIS A 588 -58.87 -8.53 13.56
C HIS A 588 -60.03 -7.81 12.84
N GLY A 589 -60.23 -8.08 11.54
CA GLY A 589 -61.24 -7.44 10.71
C GLY A 589 -61.13 -5.92 10.63
N LYS A 590 -59.87 -5.42 10.64
CA LYS A 590 -59.55 -3.97 10.57
C LYS A 590 -59.01 -3.60 9.20
N ASN A 591 -59.21 -2.32 8.81
CA ASN A 591 -58.61 -1.76 7.61
C ASN A 591 -57.40 -0.90 8.02
N ILE A 592 -56.28 -1.03 7.30
CA ILE A 592 -55.05 -0.24 7.49
C ILE A 592 -54.66 0.62 6.30
N GLU A 593 -55.53 0.77 5.28
CA GLU A 593 -55.26 1.54 4.07
C GLU A 593 -54.85 2.99 4.40
N ASP A 594 -55.51 3.63 5.35
CA ASP A 594 -55.27 5.02 5.75
C ASP A 594 -53.99 5.20 6.59
N ILE A 595 -53.47 4.14 7.14
CA ILE A 595 -52.27 4.17 8.02
C ILE A 595 -51.06 3.45 7.42
N LYS A 596 -51.23 2.73 6.29
CA LYS A 596 -50.16 1.92 5.69
C LYS A 596 -48.91 2.69 5.31
N ASN A 597 -49.05 3.99 5.08
CA ASN A 597 -47.96 4.90 4.71
C ASN A 597 -47.44 5.76 5.89
N ASP A 598 -48.05 5.61 7.10
CA ASP A 598 -47.66 6.33 8.29
C ASP A 598 -46.96 5.36 9.27
N PRO A 599 -45.62 5.47 9.42
CA PRO A 599 -44.84 4.53 10.23
C PRO A 599 -45.21 4.53 11.72
N GLU A 600 -45.63 5.68 12.26
CA GLU A 600 -46.01 5.78 13.70
C GLU A 600 -47.34 5.14 13.95
N LYS A 601 -48.34 5.48 13.16
CA LYS A 601 -49.68 4.87 13.27
C LYS A 601 -49.65 3.37 12.98
N LEU A 602 -48.78 2.94 12.04
CA LEU A 602 -48.62 1.52 11.74
C LEU A 602 -47.99 0.75 12.92
N ARG A 603 -47.02 1.37 13.61
CA ARG A 603 -46.42 0.77 14.84
C ARG A 603 -47.41 0.73 15.98
N GLU A 604 -48.17 1.78 16.17
CA GLU A 604 -49.24 1.84 17.16
C GLU A 604 -50.28 0.75 16.90
N PHE A 605 -50.73 0.62 15.67
CA PHE A 605 -51.66 -0.46 15.25
C PHE A 605 -51.08 -1.85 15.56
N ILE A 606 -49.82 -2.11 15.18
CA ILE A 606 -49.12 -3.36 15.44
C ILE A 606 -49.02 -3.61 16.95
N SER A 607 -48.64 -2.60 17.74
CA SER A 607 -48.53 -2.74 19.20
C SER A 607 -49.84 -3.04 19.91
N THR A 608 -50.93 -2.49 19.37
CA THR A 608 -52.27 -2.68 19.92
C THR A 608 -52.90 -4.03 19.57
N HIS A 609 -52.58 -4.55 18.37
CA HIS A 609 -53.20 -5.77 17.83
C HIS A 609 -52.27 -7.00 17.81
N ALA A 610 -51.00 -6.85 18.16
CA ALA A 610 -50.05 -7.96 18.22
C ALA A 610 -50.41 -8.94 19.35
N ASP A 611 -50.30 -10.25 19.06
CA ASP A 611 -50.52 -11.29 20.08
C ASP A 611 -49.56 -11.11 21.25
N THR A 612 -50.10 -10.94 22.43
CA THR A 612 -49.34 -10.84 23.69
C THR A 612 -48.87 -12.21 24.19
N LYS A 613 -49.45 -13.30 23.68
CA LYS A 613 -49.10 -14.68 24.07
C LYS A 613 -47.93 -15.22 23.24
N PRO A 614 -46.97 -15.89 23.86
CA PRO A 614 -45.90 -16.58 23.16
C PRO A 614 -46.44 -17.74 22.30
N THR A 615 -45.73 -18.03 21.19
CA THR A 615 -46.02 -19.23 20.38
C THR A 615 -45.49 -20.49 21.07
N GLU A 616 -46.08 -21.65 20.79
CA GLU A 616 -45.63 -22.95 21.33
C GLU A 616 -44.11 -23.17 21.04
N LYS A 617 -43.67 -22.86 19.84
CA LYS A 617 -42.23 -22.94 19.45
C LYS A 617 -41.32 -22.03 20.29
N GLN A 618 -41.79 -20.86 20.68
CA GLN A 618 -41.03 -19.96 21.58
C GLN A 618 -40.96 -20.52 22.98
N ILE A 619 -42.05 -21.10 23.47
CA ILE A 619 -42.11 -21.74 24.78
C ILE A 619 -41.20 -22.97 24.84
N GLU A 620 -41.23 -23.84 23.82
CA GLU A 620 -40.36 -25.01 23.71
C GLU A 620 -38.89 -24.62 23.68
N TYR A 621 -38.56 -23.59 22.86
CA TYR A 621 -37.21 -23.07 22.77
C TYR A 621 -36.74 -22.50 24.12
N ALA A 622 -37.56 -21.74 24.82
CA ALA A 622 -37.22 -21.22 26.14
C ALA A 622 -37.03 -22.35 27.16
N LYS A 623 -37.84 -23.38 27.14
CA LYS A 623 -37.69 -24.58 27.98
C LYS A 623 -36.35 -25.30 27.70
N SER A 624 -35.97 -25.48 26.42
CA SER A 624 -34.69 -26.05 26.04
C SER A 624 -33.50 -25.18 26.53
N LEU A 625 -33.60 -23.84 26.42
CA LEU A 625 -32.59 -22.93 26.96
C LEU A 625 -32.52 -22.97 28.48
N SER A 626 -33.65 -23.10 29.18
CA SER A 626 -33.67 -23.24 30.62
C SER A 626 -32.89 -24.47 31.10
N GLN A 627 -33.09 -25.62 30.45
CA GLN A 627 -32.35 -26.85 30.72
C GLN A 627 -30.84 -26.68 30.48
N LYS A 628 -30.44 -26.00 29.38
CA LYS A 628 -29.04 -25.79 29.02
C LYS A 628 -28.32 -24.75 29.89
N THR A 629 -29.01 -23.78 30.43
CA THR A 629 -28.42 -22.64 31.17
C THR A 629 -28.62 -22.72 32.68
N GLY A 630 -29.53 -23.57 33.14
CA GLY A 630 -29.94 -23.65 34.55
C GLY A 630 -30.71 -22.40 35.05
N LEU A 631 -31.17 -21.52 34.13
CA LEU A 631 -31.98 -20.36 34.48
C LEU A 631 -33.45 -20.79 34.68
N LYS A 632 -34.06 -20.45 35.84
CA LYS A 632 -35.47 -20.68 36.07
C LYS A 632 -36.35 -19.89 35.11
N LEU A 633 -37.31 -20.53 34.52
CA LEU A 633 -38.33 -19.97 33.64
C LEU A 633 -39.68 -20.01 34.42
N THR A 634 -40.26 -18.84 34.61
CA THR A 634 -41.48 -18.70 35.41
C THR A 634 -42.75 -18.74 34.55
N GLU A 635 -43.92 -19.04 35.17
CA GLU A 635 -45.20 -19.02 34.45
C GLU A 635 -45.56 -17.64 33.91
N LYS A 636 -45.11 -16.56 34.59
CA LYS A 636 -45.28 -15.18 34.12
C LYS A 636 -44.52 -14.91 32.83
N GLU A 637 -43.32 -15.47 32.67
CA GLU A 637 -42.54 -15.36 31.46
C GLU A 637 -43.13 -16.25 30.34
N LEU A 638 -43.71 -17.39 30.67
CA LEU A 638 -44.35 -18.28 29.71
C LEU A 638 -45.72 -17.74 29.21
N SER A 639 -46.35 -16.81 29.93
CA SER A 639 -47.64 -16.24 29.57
C SER A 639 -47.55 -14.95 28.75
N ASP A 640 -46.38 -14.28 28.72
CA ASP A 640 -46.19 -13.01 28.03
C ASP A 640 -45.02 -13.08 27.02
N LYS A 641 -45.31 -12.77 25.76
CA LYS A 641 -44.34 -12.85 24.65
C LYS A 641 -43.13 -11.95 24.82
N LYS A 642 -43.33 -10.76 25.41
CA LYS A 642 -42.23 -9.78 25.62
C LYS A 642 -41.33 -10.23 26.77
N LEU A 643 -41.92 -10.71 27.85
CA LEU A 643 -41.19 -11.26 28.99
C LEU A 643 -40.39 -12.51 28.59
N LEU A 644 -40.99 -13.39 27.78
CA LEU A 644 -40.35 -14.60 27.29
C LEU A 644 -39.19 -14.26 26.35
N SER A 645 -39.36 -13.29 25.45
CA SER A 645 -38.28 -12.83 24.56
C SER A 645 -37.09 -12.29 25.34
N ASN A 646 -37.32 -11.43 26.32
CA ASN A 646 -36.28 -10.88 27.19
C ASN A 646 -35.57 -11.97 28.00
N TRP A 647 -36.31 -12.97 28.46
CA TRP A 647 -35.75 -14.13 29.16
C TRP A 647 -34.85 -14.98 28.20
N ILE A 648 -35.30 -15.24 26.97
CA ILE A 648 -34.54 -15.95 25.94
C ILE A 648 -33.21 -15.24 25.65
N ASP A 649 -33.22 -13.93 25.53
CA ASP A 649 -31.98 -13.16 25.25
C ASP A 649 -31.01 -13.22 26.44
N LYS A 650 -31.52 -13.16 27.65
CA LYS A 650 -30.73 -13.35 28.88
C LYS A 650 -30.10 -14.75 28.94
N ALA A 651 -30.85 -15.78 28.56
CA ALA A 651 -30.40 -17.16 28.53
C ALA A 651 -29.33 -17.39 27.45
N LYS A 652 -29.49 -16.83 26.25
CA LYS A 652 -28.48 -16.83 25.17
C LYS A 652 -27.20 -16.17 25.61
N ASN A 653 -27.26 -15.02 26.24
CA ASN A 653 -26.10 -14.29 26.75
C ASN A 653 -25.33 -15.07 27.84
N LYS A 654 -26.03 -15.84 28.66
CA LYS A 654 -25.39 -16.75 29.63
C LYS A 654 -24.67 -17.91 28.94
N LEU A 655 -25.30 -18.51 27.92
CA LEU A 655 -24.69 -19.60 27.11
C LEU A 655 -23.45 -19.18 26.36
N SER A 656 -23.43 -17.97 25.79
CA SER A 656 -22.25 -17.42 25.07
C SER A 656 -21.08 -17.18 26.03
N LYS A 657 -21.35 -16.66 27.24
CA LYS A 657 -20.33 -16.47 28.28
C LYS A 657 -19.73 -17.77 28.82
N THR A 658 -20.49 -18.86 28.77
CA THR A 658 -20.02 -20.18 29.23
C THR A 658 -19.18 -20.90 28.16
N LYS A 659 -19.41 -20.60 26.86
CA LYS A 659 -18.62 -21.11 25.76
C LYS A 659 -17.26 -20.36 25.57
N SER A 660 -17.14 -19.13 26.07
CA SER A 660 -15.89 -18.36 26.04
C SER A 660 -14.97 -18.65 27.23
N LYS A 661 -15.39 -19.50 28.20
CA LYS A 661 -14.61 -19.93 29.36
C LYS A 661 -14.10 -21.38 29.26
N LYS A 662 -14.49 -22.11 28.22
CA LYS A 662 -13.90 -23.40 27.83
C LYS A 662 -13.04 -23.19 26.56
#